data_c1472028e92f4a0ae07d6b9efc843f49
#
_entry.id   c1472028e92f4a0ae07d6b9efc843f49
#
_cell.length_a   1.000
_cell.length_b   1.000
_cell.length_c   1.000
_cell.angle_alpha   90.00
_cell.angle_beta   90.00
_cell.angle_gamma   90.00
#
_symmetry.space_group_name_H-M   'P 1'
#
loop_
_entity.id
_entity.type
_entity.pdbx_description
1 polymer ?
#
loop_
_entity_poly.entity_id
_entity_poly.type
_entity_poly.pdbx_seq_one_letter_code
_entity_poly.pdbx_strand_id
1 'polypeptide(L)'
;MNVIARTSLIVLNCTKTMILRLHNKSYFANTTNYTWTLKPYSRFIEKYKCFVLCQRYKAVAVNKNCQDDPIKENIHIPEHKIMHLILQDSIYYDKTIFPRIKSNTIVTSEDIEGFYNIDWSHESPENISNAVKKLAYSYLSGTCLEISLHDRILEACIKQLPVMQDKQIKLLMQCLITLHDIVTVSPVYKELMKALDTECIKRFYNSNTEQMLLIIDAFYQLNVTNLEFMWRAMRKLLSKPHKLSGKALVQLFFFLPLIDSRSFINIFEIEYRLEECLHELVADEIGIIARGFFLNKRNISNKALLTIMMDKVKKHATTMNSVTLAAFMKLIRFGNSLHCLKTFQELLKSLHDQIPRLSLKCLTHITHAFGSFRVYDEILTNSIIQRLENEMETARVKDIERIIYGICTVTPITDYYSNVCHKLLNEIMLTYKTIRASEINSFPLSLVRILTFLTIKNIYAPELIQHVFDPTFIKNAYKNNLKLLTNEWLILHCSVKIELPYYEGPLLTDNMYEYLVKKFHKYDDDIYRKDTNVKLRMEIVYICKKKLGIDVYVDYILPQYSTRDIVIGMDTCNNPIKIDSILSAMPTNSIKSVNNDELKRIKWKVIVPIMVLIKVSGHDGYIGYVQRKCRQLEVLGYTPITVYEDQWNYLDEENKEKYLKQLIYQDIKSNSFE
;
A
#
# COMPACT_ATOMS: atom_id res chain seq x y z
N MET A 1 10.01 -41.61 20.32
CA MET A 1 8.82 -41.13 21.05
C MET A 1 9.11 -40.30 22.31
N ASN A 2 10.35 -40.13 22.77
CA ASN A 2 10.66 -39.41 24.01
C ASN A 2 11.09 -37.93 23.86
N VAL A 3 11.18 -37.41 22.65
CA VAL A 3 11.58 -36.01 22.41
C VAL A 3 10.34 -35.10 22.20
N ILE A 4 9.26 -35.67 21.63
CA ILE A 4 8.02 -34.92 21.38
C ILE A 4 7.22 -34.69 22.68
N ALA A 5 7.33 -35.59 23.65
CA ALA A 5 6.69 -35.45 24.95
C ALA A 5 7.33 -34.37 25.85
N ARG A 6 8.63 -34.07 25.68
CA ARG A 6 9.33 -33.04 26.46
C ARG A 6 9.10 -31.64 25.95
N THR A 7 8.90 -31.44 24.66
CA THR A 7 8.58 -30.13 24.08
C THR A 7 7.15 -29.70 24.40
N SER A 8 6.20 -30.62 24.43
CA SER A 8 4.81 -30.32 24.81
C SER A 8 4.66 -29.92 26.28
N LEU A 9 5.48 -30.46 27.18
CA LEU A 9 5.48 -30.12 28.60
C LEU A 9 6.10 -28.73 28.88
N ILE A 10 7.06 -28.31 28.09
CA ILE A 10 7.71 -26.99 28.23
C ILE A 10 6.77 -25.88 27.77
N VAL A 11 6.01 -26.11 26.69
CA VAL A 11 5.03 -25.13 26.19
C VAL A 11 3.84 -24.98 27.14
N LEU A 12 3.38 -26.08 27.76
CA LEU A 12 2.31 -26.07 28.77
C LEU A 12 2.72 -25.39 30.08
N ASN A 13 3.99 -25.53 30.50
CA ASN A 13 4.49 -24.85 31.69
C ASN A 13 4.75 -23.36 31.48
N CYS A 14 5.17 -22.94 30.29
CA CYS A 14 5.29 -21.51 29.95
C CYS A 14 3.93 -20.80 29.92
N THR A 15 2.88 -21.43 29.42
CA THR A 15 1.53 -20.84 29.39
C THR A 15 0.91 -20.79 30.79
N LYS A 16 1.10 -21.80 31.66
CA LYS A 16 0.63 -21.76 33.05
C LYS A 16 1.34 -20.71 33.88
N THR A 17 2.64 -20.49 33.68
CA THR A 17 3.40 -19.46 34.41
C THR A 17 3.02 -18.04 33.95
N MET A 18 2.60 -17.88 32.70
CA MET A 18 2.12 -16.59 32.19
C MET A 18 0.69 -16.26 32.69
N ILE A 19 -0.17 -17.25 32.80
CA ILE A 19 -1.54 -17.10 33.35
C ILE A 19 -1.50 -16.83 34.86
N LEU A 20 -0.60 -17.50 35.62
CA LEU A 20 -0.43 -17.26 37.06
C LEU A 20 0.20 -15.90 37.38
N ARG A 21 1.02 -15.35 36.49
CA ARG A 21 1.55 -13.97 36.64
C ARG A 21 0.52 -12.89 36.30
N LEU A 22 -0.50 -13.21 35.54
CA LEU A 22 -1.63 -12.31 35.25
C LEU A 22 -2.69 -12.31 36.34
N HIS A 23 -2.82 -13.40 37.10
CA HIS A 23 -3.79 -13.49 38.22
C HIS A 23 -3.29 -12.87 39.53
N ASN A 24 -1.98 -12.79 39.77
CA ASN A 24 -1.43 -12.20 41.00
C ASN A 24 -1.20 -10.68 40.97
N LYS A 25 -1.72 -9.98 39.95
CA LYS A 25 -1.68 -8.50 39.88
C LYS A 25 -3.05 -7.82 40.02
N SER A 26 -4.07 -8.53 40.48
CA SER A 26 -5.44 -8.02 40.63
C SER A 26 -5.86 -7.68 42.05
N TYR A 27 -4.94 -7.56 43.01
CA TYR A 27 -5.23 -7.01 44.34
C TYR A 27 -4.39 -5.76 44.60
N PHE A 28 -5.05 -4.63 44.71
CA PHE A 28 -4.66 -3.26 44.99
C PHE A 28 -4.66 -2.34 43.77
N ALA A 29 -5.82 -1.80 43.45
CA ALA A 29 -6.04 -0.39 43.17
C ALA A 29 -7.52 -0.14 42.91
N ASN A 30 -8.17 0.46 43.87
CA ASN A 30 -9.41 1.22 43.67
C ASN A 30 -9.06 2.54 42.96
N THR A 31 -10.00 2.95 42.08
CA THR A 31 -10.16 4.27 41.45
C THR A 31 -9.31 4.56 40.22
N THR A 32 -10.06 4.70 39.19
CA THR A 32 -9.94 5.42 37.91
C THR A 32 -9.84 4.54 36.67
N ASN A 33 -10.85 4.68 35.83
CA ASN A 33 -11.05 4.05 34.52
C ASN A 33 -9.86 4.25 33.58
N TYR A 34 -9.11 3.18 33.32
CA TYR A 34 -8.26 3.07 32.12
C TYR A 34 -8.38 1.66 31.54
N THR A 35 -9.12 1.56 30.46
CA THR A 35 -9.15 0.37 29.61
C THR A 35 -7.82 0.22 28.89
N TRP A 36 -7.06 -0.78 29.24
CA TRP A 36 -5.85 -1.20 28.52
C TRP A 36 -6.22 -1.91 27.22
N THR A 37 -6.19 -1.20 26.11
CA THR A 37 -6.22 -1.82 24.80
C THR A 37 -4.79 -1.99 24.27
N LEU A 38 -4.43 -3.22 24.00
CA LEU A 38 -3.18 -3.58 23.28
C LEU A 38 -3.10 -2.84 21.93
N LYS A 39 -2.41 -1.73 21.88
CA LYS A 39 -2.13 -0.95 20.67
C LYS A 39 -0.68 -0.51 20.59
N PRO A 40 0.22 -1.30 19.99
CA PRO A 40 1.36 -0.64 19.34
C PRO A 40 1.50 -0.86 17.84
N TYR A 41 0.84 -1.87 17.24
CA TYR A 41 1.01 -2.13 15.79
C TYR A 41 -0.05 -1.48 14.89
N SER A 42 -1.19 -1.05 15.44
CA SER A 42 -2.29 -0.49 14.64
C SER A 42 -2.04 0.93 14.12
N ARG A 43 -1.14 1.70 14.73
CA ARG A 43 -0.94 3.13 14.41
C ARG A 43 -0.02 3.40 13.22
N PHE A 44 0.90 2.50 12.91
CA PHE A 44 1.63 2.59 11.63
C PHE A 44 0.67 2.34 10.44
N ILE A 45 -0.35 1.54 10.69
CA ILE A 45 -1.44 1.23 9.74
C ILE A 45 -2.43 2.40 9.59
N GLU A 46 -2.64 3.24 10.62
CA GLU A 46 -3.50 4.43 10.49
C GLU A 46 -2.92 5.51 9.59
N LYS A 47 -1.60 5.62 9.46
CA LYS A 47 -0.96 6.51 8.48
C LYS A 47 -1.28 6.13 7.03
N TYR A 48 -1.61 4.85 6.77
CA TYR A 48 -1.99 4.35 5.44
C TYR A 48 -3.50 4.10 5.29
N LYS A 49 -4.31 4.23 6.34
CA LYS A 49 -5.79 4.09 6.27
C LYS A 49 -6.45 5.13 5.35
N CYS A 50 -5.84 6.29 5.14
CA CYS A 50 -6.33 7.26 4.17
C CYS A 50 -6.21 6.82 2.71
N PHE A 51 -5.44 5.77 2.40
CA PHE A 51 -5.14 5.42 1.01
C PHE A 51 -6.05 4.35 0.42
N VAL A 52 -6.91 3.71 1.21
CA VAL A 52 -7.79 2.62 0.75
C VAL A 52 -9.24 2.84 1.19
N LEU A 53 -9.64 4.08 1.46
CA LEU A 53 -11.06 4.39 1.58
C LEU A 53 -11.68 4.51 0.18
N CYS A 54 -12.34 3.42 -0.16
CA CYS A 54 -13.47 3.37 -1.08
C CYS A 54 -13.25 3.90 -2.49
N GLN A 55 -12.82 3.05 -3.35
CA GLN A 55 -13.62 2.94 -4.56
C GLN A 55 -14.82 2.00 -4.27
N ARG A 56 -15.86 2.52 -3.63
CA ARG A 56 -17.22 2.07 -3.91
C ARG A 56 -17.47 2.50 -5.35
N TYR A 57 -17.45 1.54 -6.26
CA TYR A 57 -17.84 1.78 -7.63
C TYR A 57 -19.29 2.24 -7.67
N LYS A 58 -19.50 3.54 -7.87
CA LYS A 58 -20.71 4.02 -8.52
C LYS A 58 -20.54 3.65 -9.99
N ALA A 59 -21.35 2.72 -10.48
CA ALA A 59 -21.56 2.53 -11.89
C ALA A 59 -22.00 3.89 -12.48
N VAL A 60 -21.15 4.48 -13.30
CA VAL A 60 -21.52 5.62 -14.13
C VAL A 60 -22.37 5.03 -15.24
N ALA A 61 -23.67 5.31 -15.22
CA ALA A 61 -24.55 5.07 -16.35
C ALA A 61 -24.02 5.92 -17.53
N VAL A 62 -23.50 5.24 -18.53
CA VAL A 62 -23.10 5.88 -19.78
C VAL A 62 -24.38 6.22 -20.54
N ASN A 63 -24.72 7.50 -20.61
CA ASN A 63 -25.68 8.03 -21.55
C ASN A 63 -25.13 7.84 -22.96
N LYS A 64 -25.71 6.90 -23.71
CA LYS A 64 -25.52 6.80 -25.17
C LYS A 64 -26.29 7.94 -25.84
N ASN A 65 -25.59 8.99 -26.23
CA ASN A 65 -25.94 9.85 -27.38
C ASN A 65 -24.73 10.77 -27.62
N CYS A 66 -23.87 10.38 -28.56
CA CYS A 66 -23.15 11.29 -29.47
C CYS A 66 -22.43 10.45 -30.52
N GLN A 67 -22.63 10.85 -31.77
CA GLN A 67 -22.03 10.28 -32.96
C GLN A 67 -20.55 10.65 -33.07
N ASP A 68 -19.78 9.69 -33.57
CA ASP A 68 -18.55 9.74 -34.37
C ASP A 68 -17.39 10.65 -33.92
N ASP A 69 -16.44 10.01 -33.21
CA ASP A 69 -15.02 10.23 -33.50
C ASP A 69 -14.20 9.00 -33.00
N PRO A 70 -13.25 8.46 -33.77
CA PRO A 70 -12.51 7.27 -33.38
C PRO A 70 -11.31 7.62 -32.49
N ILE A 71 -11.57 8.12 -31.29
CA ILE A 71 -10.56 8.18 -30.23
C ILE A 71 -10.54 6.79 -29.61
N LYS A 72 -9.44 6.08 -29.75
CA LYS A 72 -9.13 4.83 -29.05
C LYS A 72 -9.37 5.02 -27.56
N GLU A 73 -10.56 4.72 -27.08
CA GLU A 73 -10.82 4.52 -25.66
C GLU A 73 -9.95 3.34 -25.22
N ASN A 74 -8.86 3.62 -24.54
CA ASN A 74 -8.12 2.63 -23.76
C ASN A 74 -9.04 2.17 -22.62
N ILE A 75 -9.88 1.17 -22.88
CA ILE A 75 -10.73 0.52 -21.89
C ILE A 75 -9.79 -0.08 -20.83
N HIS A 76 -9.64 0.62 -19.73
CA HIS A 76 -8.75 0.19 -18.64
C HIS A 76 -9.43 -0.97 -17.90
N ILE A 77 -9.09 -2.21 -18.29
CA ILE A 77 -9.59 -3.42 -17.63
C ILE A 77 -9.12 -3.41 -16.15
N PRO A 78 -10.02 -3.51 -15.16
CA PRO A 78 -9.66 -3.56 -13.76
C PRO A 78 -8.72 -4.73 -13.42
N GLU A 79 -7.74 -4.51 -12.52
CA GLU A 79 -6.73 -5.52 -12.13
C GLU A 79 -7.35 -6.86 -11.73
N HIS A 80 -8.48 -6.84 -11.01
CA HIS A 80 -9.15 -8.08 -10.57
C HIS A 80 -9.75 -8.88 -11.73
N LYS A 81 -10.22 -8.21 -12.79
CA LYS A 81 -10.71 -8.91 -14.00
C LYS A 81 -9.58 -9.60 -14.76
N ILE A 82 -8.41 -8.95 -14.87
CA ILE A 82 -7.23 -9.58 -15.49
C ILE A 82 -6.79 -10.81 -14.68
N MET A 83 -6.75 -10.71 -13.36
CA MET A 83 -6.41 -11.84 -12.49
C MET A 83 -7.44 -12.97 -12.58
N HIS A 84 -8.72 -12.65 -12.70
CA HIS A 84 -9.76 -13.67 -12.92
C HIS A 84 -9.59 -14.38 -14.26
N LEU A 85 -9.24 -13.65 -15.33
CA LEU A 85 -8.92 -14.26 -16.61
C LEU A 85 -7.75 -15.23 -16.52
N ILE A 86 -6.69 -14.87 -15.79
CA ILE A 86 -5.53 -15.76 -15.55
C ILE A 86 -5.98 -17.07 -14.85
N LEU A 87 -6.90 -16.98 -13.88
CA LEU A 87 -7.46 -18.18 -13.25
C LEU A 87 -8.32 -18.96 -14.23
N GLN A 88 -9.17 -18.28 -15.00
CA GLN A 88 -10.11 -18.88 -15.95
C GLN A 88 -9.42 -19.61 -17.11
N ASP A 89 -8.26 -19.12 -17.54
CA ASP A 89 -7.47 -19.73 -18.62
C ASP A 89 -6.61 -20.92 -18.12
N SER A 90 -6.58 -21.17 -16.82
CA SER A 90 -5.79 -22.25 -16.21
C SER A 90 -6.64 -23.49 -15.94
N ILE A 91 -6.21 -24.62 -16.48
CA ILE A 91 -6.89 -25.94 -16.32
C ILE A 91 -7.07 -26.38 -14.87
N TYR A 92 -6.29 -25.81 -13.95
CA TYR A 92 -6.37 -26.16 -12.53
C TYR A 92 -7.65 -25.64 -11.84
N TYR A 93 -8.40 -24.72 -12.47
CA TYR A 93 -9.62 -24.10 -11.94
C TYR A 93 -10.89 -24.51 -12.67
N ASP A 94 -10.83 -25.44 -13.62
CA ASP A 94 -11.98 -25.90 -14.41
C ASP A 94 -13.16 -26.40 -13.56
N LYS A 95 -12.89 -26.92 -12.37
CA LYS A 95 -13.91 -27.40 -11.42
C LYS A 95 -14.45 -26.32 -10.49
N THR A 96 -13.78 -25.17 -10.40
CA THR A 96 -14.06 -24.12 -9.42
C THR A 96 -14.39 -22.76 -10.04
N ILE A 97 -14.35 -22.67 -11.38
CA ILE A 97 -14.74 -21.50 -12.17
C ILE A 97 -15.69 -21.99 -13.27
N PHE A 98 -16.78 -21.28 -13.47
CA PHE A 98 -17.68 -21.62 -14.58
C PHE A 98 -17.02 -21.26 -15.92
N PRO A 99 -16.93 -22.24 -16.84
CA PRO A 99 -16.46 -21.96 -18.19
C PRO A 99 -17.48 -21.07 -18.93
N ARG A 100 -16.96 -20.25 -19.82
CA ARG A 100 -17.83 -19.48 -20.73
C ARG A 100 -18.62 -20.43 -21.60
N ILE A 101 -19.92 -20.17 -21.75
CA ILE A 101 -20.77 -20.92 -22.68
C ILE A 101 -20.24 -20.68 -24.10
N LYS A 102 -19.94 -21.79 -24.81
CA LYS A 102 -19.63 -21.75 -26.26
C LYS A 102 -20.90 -22.05 -27.00
N SER A 103 -21.30 -21.17 -27.89
CA SER A 103 -22.46 -21.43 -28.75
C SER A 103 -22.10 -22.46 -29.81
N ASN A 104 -22.49 -23.71 -29.59
CA ASN A 104 -22.41 -24.77 -30.62
C ASN A 104 -23.73 -24.94 -31.36
N THR A 105 -24.81 -24.24 -30.98
CA THR A 105 -26.13 -24.29 -31.56
C THR A 105 -26.55 -22.89 -32.01
N ILE A 106 -26.87 -22.74 -33.26
CA ILE A 106 -27.48 -21.52 -33.78
C ILE A 106 -28.94 -21.55 -33.30
N VAL A 107 -29.31 -20.57 -32.49
CA VAL A 107 -30.70 -20.36 -32.07
C VAL A 107 -31.31 -19.35 -33.02
N THR A 108 -32.39 -19.72 -33.72
CA THR A 108 -33.10 -18.83 -34.64
C THR A 108 -34.09 -17.93 -33.90
N SER A 109 -34.50 -16.82 -34.52
CA SER A 109 -35.53 -15.93 -33.95
C SER A 109 -36.85 -16.68 -33.73
N GLU A 110 -37.19 -17.64 -34.62
CA GLU A 110 -38.37 -18.48 -34.50
C GLU A 110 -38.36 -19.36 -33.25
N ASP A 111 -37.21 -19.87 -32.84
CA ASP A 111 -37.05 -20.63 -31.58
C ASP A 111 -37.42 -19.83 -30.32
N ILE A 112 -37.37 -18.51 -30.40
CA ILE A 112 -37.60 -17.59 -29.29
C ILE A 112 -39.00 -16.98 -29.38
N GLU A 113 -39.54 -16.77 -30.57
CA GLU A 113 -40.90 -16.25 -30.74
C GLU A 113 -41.93 -17.13 -30.02
N GLY A 114 -41.69 -18.44 -30.01
CA GLY A 114 -42.51 -19.37 -29.24
C GLY A 114 -42.57 -19.09 -27.75
N PHE A 115 -41.51 -18.44 -27.17
CA PHE A 115 -41.44 -18.15 -25.73
C PHE A 115 -42.41 -17.05 -25.28
N TYR A 116 -42.86 -16.17 -26.18
CA TYR A 116 -43.83 -15.12 -25.86
C TYR A 116 -45.21 -15.65 -25.51
N ASN A 117 -45.58 -16.82 -26.09
CA ASN A 117 -46.86 -17.44 -25.91
C ASN A 117 -46.97 -18.44 -24.76
N ILE A 118 -45.84 -18.71 -24.07
CA ILE A 118 -45.79 -19.67 -22.97
C ILE A 118 -46.09 -18.94 -21.62
N ASP A 119 -46.94 -19.58 -20.81
CA ASP A 119 -47.15 -19.20 -19.43
C ASP A 119 -46.05 -19.84 -18.53
N TRP A 120 -45.00 -19.10 -18.35
CA TRP A 120 -43.82 -19.56 -17.58
C TRP A 120 -44.13 -19.84 -16.11
N SER A 121 -45.27 -19.38 -15.57
CA SER A 121 -45.64 -19.56 -14.16
C SER A 121 -45.96 -21.01 -13.79
N HIS A 122 -46.33 -21.84 -14.79
CA HIS A 122 -46.71 -23.23 -14.64
C HIS A 122 -45.72 -24.23 -15.26
N GLU A 123 -44.64 -23.71 -15.86
CA GLU A 123 -43.65 -24.54 -16.53
C GLU A 123 -42.77 -25.34 -15.57
N SER A 124 -42.29 -26.49 -16.05
CA SER A 124 -41.40 -27.37 -15.30
C SER A 124 -40.02 -26.75 -15.12
N PRO A 125 -39.27 -27.12 -14.05
CA PRO A 125 -37.88 -26.67 -13.84
C PRO A 125 -36.97 -26.97 -15.04
N GLU A 126 -37.22 -28.04 -15.77
CA GLU A 126 -36.45 -28.45 -16.94
C GLU A 126 -36.70 -27.51 -18.12
N ASN A 127 -37.98 -27.20 -18.40
CA ASN A 127 -38.34 -26.28 -19.48
C ASN A 127 -37.81 -24.87 -19.23
N ILE A 128 -37.89 -24.38 -17.98
CA ILE A 128 -37.34 -23.09 -17.61
C ILE A 128 -35.79 -23.06 -17.76
N SER A 129 -35.10 -24.11 -17.31
CA SER A 129 -33.65 -24.20 -17.46
C SER A 129 -33.23 -24.23 -18.94
N ASN A 130 -33.99 -24.93 -19.78
CA ASN A 130 -33.79 -25.00 -21.24
C ASN A 130 -34.06 -23.62 -21.89
N ALA A 131 -35.09 -22.91 -21.45
CA ALA A 131 -35.40 -21.58 -21.94
C ALA A 131 -34.27 -20.60 -21.65
N VAL A 132 -33.79 -20.56 -20.40
CA VAL A 132 -32.64 -19.67 -20.02
C VAL A 132 -31.38 -20.04 -20.82
N LYS A 133 -31.14 -21.32 -21.06
CA LYS A 133 -30.06 -21.79 -21.92
C LYS A 133 -30.19 -21.31 -23.38
N LYS A 134 -31.40 -21.41 -23.97
CA LYS A 134 -31.65 -20.89 -25.32
C LYS A 134 -31.48 -19.37 -25.37
N LEU A 135 -31.95 -18.62 -24.35
CA LEU A 135 -31.69 -17.18 -24.22
C LEU A 135 -30.20 -16.84 -24.21
N ALA A 136 -29.39 -17.61 -23.46
CA ALA A 136 -27.95 -17.39 -23.41
C ALA A 136 -27.28 -17.66 -24.78
N TYR A 137 -27.71 -18.67 -25.51
CA TYR A 137 -27.23 -18.95 -26.87
C TYR A 137 -27.65 -17.88 -27.88
N SER A 138 -28.90 -17.42 -27.81
CA SER A 138 -29.42 -16.34 -28.65
C SER A 138 -28.62 -15.03 -28.43
N TYR A 139 -28.34 -14.70 -27.18
CA TYR A 139 -27.51 -13.56 -26.86
C TYR A 139 -26.10 -13.64 -27.48
N LEU A 140 -25.47 -14.81 -27.41
CA LEU A 140 -24.17 -15.05 -28.04
C LEU A 140 -24.21 -14.99 -29.57
N SER A 141 -25.36 -15.29 -30.18
CA SER A 141 -25.63 -15.20 -31.62
C SER A 141 -25.96 -13.77 -32.08
N GLY A 142 -26.03 -12.80 -31.15
CA GLY A 142 -26.32 -11.40 -31.44
C GLY A 142 -27.81 -11.08 -31.68
N THR A 143 -28.72 -12.00 -31.34
CA THR A 143 -30.17 -11.76 -31.46
C THR A 143 -30.64 -10.83 -30.34
N CYS A 144 -31.29 -9.73 -30.67
CA CYS A 144 -31.79 -8.77 -29.69
C CYS A 144 -33.14 -9.29 -29.14
N LEU A 145 -33.24 -9.36 -27.81
CA LEU A 145 -34.40 -9.88 -27.09
C LEU A 145 -35.06 -8.77 -26.26
N GLU A 146 -36.38 -8.82 -26.15
CA GLU A 146 -37.13 -7.87 -25.31
C GLU A 146 -36.90 -8.13 -23.82
N ILE A 147 -36.75 -7.07 -23.06
CA ILE A 147 -36.53 -7.12 -21.59
C ILE A 147 -37.71 -7.77 -20.86
N SER A 148 -38.95 -7.53 -21.35
CA SER A 148 -40.18 -8.08 -20.79
C SER A 148 -40.24 -9.60 -20.77
N LEU A 149 -39.70 -10.26 -21.80
CA LEU A 149 -39.59 -11.72 -21.84
C LEU A 149 -38.61 -12.26 -20.82
N HIS A 150 -37.47 -11.58 -20.65
CA HIS A 150 -36.49 -11.96 -19.64
C HIS A 150 -37.10 -11.91 -18.23
N ASP A 151 -37.83 -10.85 -17.89
CA ASP A 151 -38.46 -10.69 -16.57
C ASP A 151 -39.41 -11.84 -16.24
N ARG A 152 -40.27 -12.22 -17.15
CA ARG A 152 -41.21 -13.35 -16.99
C ARG A 152 -40.48 -14.67 -16.71
N ILE A 153 -39.41 -14.96 -17.47
CA ILE A 153 -38.64 -16.20 -17.30
C ILE A 153 -37.83 -16.13 -15.98
N LEU A 154 -37.28 -14.96 -15.58
CA LEU A 154 -36.57 -14.81 -14.31
C LEU A 154 -37.51 -14.97 -13.11
N GLU A 155 -38.76 -14.46 -13.18
CA GLU A 155 -39.77 -14.68 -12.15
C GLU A 155 -40.12 -16.18 -12.02
N ALA A 156 -40.24 -16.87 -13.14
CA ALA A 156 -40.45 -18.31 -13.15
C ALA A 156 -39.27 -19.08 -12.54
N CYS A 157 -38.02 -18.63 -12.81
CA CYS A 157 -36.83 -19.18 -12.14
C CYS A 157 -36.96 -19.05 -10.61
N ILE A 158 -37.32 -17.87 -10.08
CA ILE A 158 -37.47 -17.65 -8.64
C ILE A 158 -38.45 -18.64 -8.01
N LYS A 159 -39.63 -18.85 -8.66
CA LYS A 159 -40.66 -19.79 -8.17
C LYS A 159 -40.20 -21.24 -8.17
N GLN A 160 -39.44 -21.63 -9.18
CA GLN A 160 -39.03 -23.04 -9.37
C GLN A 160 -37.67 -23.39 -8.73
N LEU A 161 -36.88 -22.40 -8.25
CA LEU A 161 -35.59 -22.63 -7.57
C LEU A 161 -35.64 -23.71 -6.47
N PRO A 162 -36.67 -23.75 -5.58
CA PRO A 162 -36.73 -24.76 -4.50
C PRO A 162 -36.84 -26.21 -5.02
N VAL A 163 -37.39 -26.44 -6.20
CA VAL A 163 -37.60 -27.77 -6.79
C VAL A 163 -36.60 -28.12 -7.89
N MET A 164 -35.83 -27.14 -8.38
CA MET A 164 -34.75 -27.38 -9.33
C MET A 164 -33.69 -28.34 -8.76
N GLN A 165 -33.10 -29.18 -9.59
CA GLN A 165 -31.95 -29.99 -9.23
C GLN A 165 -30.68 -29.15 -9.17
N ASP A 166 -29.67 -29.61 -8.41
CA ASP A 166 -28.38 -28.89 -8.28
C ASP A 166 -27.69 -28.64 -9.64
N LYS A 167 -27.85 -29.56 -10.59
CA LYS A 167 -27.33 -29.38 -11.97
C LYS A 167 -28.04 -28.23 -12.70
N GLN A 168 -29.33 -28.09 -12.49
CA GLN A 168 -30.15 -27.03 -13.13
C GLN A 168 -29.79 -25.67 -12.52
N ILE A 169 -29.59 -25.58 -11.19
CA ILE A 169 -29.15 -24.34 -10.54
C ILE A 169 -27.78 -23.90 -11.06
N LYS A 170 -26.82 -24.82 -11.19
CA LYS A 170 -25.51 -24.52 -11.76
C LYS A 170 -25.59 -24.06 -13.21
N LEU A 171 -26.41 -24.71 -14.02
CA LEU A 171 -26.65 -24.30 -15.40
C LEU A 171 -27.30 -22.91 -15.46
N LEU A 172 -28.30 -22.65 -14.61
CA LEU A 172 -28.91 -21.33 -14.48
C LEU A 172 -27.87 -20.26 -14.17
N MET A 173 -27.03 -20.48 -13.17
CA MET A 173 -25.95 -19.51 -12.81
C MET A 173 -25.01 -19.27 -13.99
N GLN A 174 -24.60 -20.32 -14.70
CA GLN A 174 -23.74 -20.21 -15.88
C GLN A 174 -24.39 -19.41 -17.01
N CYS A 175 -25.69 -19.62 -17.26
CA CYS A 175 -26.46 -18.86 -18.26
C CYS A 175 -26.60 -17.39 -17.84
N LEU A 176 -26.89 -17.11 -16.56
CA LEU A 176 -27.00 -15.76 -16.04
C LEU A 176 -25.66 -14.98 -16.12
N ILE A 177 -24.51 -15.64 -15.94
CA ILE A 177 -23.19 -15.05 -16.16
C ILE A 177 -23.04 -14.61 -17.64
N THR A 178 -23.50 -15.41 -18.57
CA THR A 178 -23.49 -15.07 -20.01
C THR A 178 -24.43 -13.92 -20.34
N LEU A 179 -25.59 -13.89 -19.71
CA LEU A 179 -26.63 -12.87 -19.88
C LEU A 179 -26.42 -11.62 -18.96
N HIS A 180 -25.31 -11.52 -18.26
CA HIS A 180 -25.10 -10.54 -17.19
C HIS A 180 -25.53 -9.12 -17.58
N ASP A 181 -25.11 -8.63 -18.76
CA ASP A 181 -25.37 -7.25 -19.17
C ASP A 181 -26.86 -6.94 -19.39
N ILE A 182 -27.65 -7.97 -19.70
CA ILE A 182 -29.10 -7.85 -19.90
C ILE A 182 -29.83 -8.04 -18.59
N VAL A 183 -29.52 -9.09 -17.84
CA VAL A 183 -30.29 -9.44 -16.63
C VAL A 183 -30.09 -8.44 -15.49
N THR A 184 -28.97 -7.72 -15.46
CA THR A 184 -28.69 -6.71 -14.43
C THR A 184 -29.59 -5.48 -14.52
N VAL A 185 -30.17 -5.19 -15.69
CA VAL A 185 -31.12 -4.08 -15.92
C VAL A 185 -32.55 -4.47 -15.48
N SER A 186 -32.82 -5.77 -15.32
CA SER A 186 -34.12 -6.28 -14.88
C SER A 186 -34.44 -5.90 -13.42
N PRO A 187 -35.66 -5.42 -13.12
CA PRO A 187 -36.09 -5.18 -11.75
C PRO A 187 -36.11 -6.46 -10.90
N VAL A 188 -36.34 -7.63 -11.54
CA VAL A 188 -36.41 -8.94 -10.90
C VAL A 188 -35.02 -9.47 -10.48
N TYR A 189 -33.95 -8.95 -11.06
CA TYR A 189 -32.59 -9.44 -10.83
C TYR A 189 -32.19 -9.52 -9.35
N LYS A 190 -32.51 -8.50 -8.57
CA LYS A 190 -32.16 -8.47 -7.13
C LYS A 190 -32.88 -9.56 -6.33
N GLU A 191 -34.12 -9.85 -6.67
CA GLU A 191 -34.93 -10.89 -6.02
C GLU A 191 -34.42 -12.28 -6.39
N LEU A 192 -34.08 -12.47 -7.67
CA LEU A 192 -33.44 -13.71 -8.13
C LEU A 192 -32.12 -13.98 -7.41
N MET A 193 -31.26 -12.96 -7.25
CA MET A 193 -29.99 -13.13 -6.54
C MET A 193 -30.21 -13.50 -5.06
N LYS A 194 -31.20 -12.93 -4.37
CA LYS A 194 -31.54 -13.31 -2.99
C LYS A 194 -32.09 -14.74 -2.91
N ALA A 195 -32.94 -15.13 -3.86
CA ALA A 195 -33.48 -16.47 -3.90
C ALA A 195 -32.38 -17.52 -4.17
N LEU A 196 -31.48 -17.22 -5.11
CA LEU A 196 -30.28 -18.04 -5.38
C LEU A 196 -29.37 -18.16 -4.17
N ASP A 197 -29.11 -17.06 -3.45
CA ASP A 197 -28.30 -17.05 -2.21
C ASP A 197 -28.89 -18.01 -1.17
N THR A 198 -30.21 -17.90 -0.94
CA THR A 198 -30.93 -18.76 0.01
C THR A 198 -30.83 -20.25 -0.36
N GLU A 199 -31.06 -20.59 -1.62
CA GLU A 199 -30.98 -21.98 -2.09
C GLU A 199 -29.53 -22.50 -2.10
N CYS A 200 -28.56 -21.67 -2.45
CA CYS A 200 -27.15 -22.04 -2.37
C CYS A 200 -26.69 -22.32 -0.94
N ILE A 201 -27.18 -21.57 0.06
CA ILE A 201 -26.92 -21.85 1.48
C ILE A 201 -27.46 -23.23 1.86
N LYS A 202 -28.69 -23.57 1.49
CA LYS A 202 -29.29 -24.85 1.83
C LYS A 202 -28.54 -26.03 1.22
N ARG A 203 -28.11 -25.91 -0.03
CA ARG A 203 -27.58 -27.03 -0.83
C ARG A 203 -26.07 -27.12 -0.85
N PHE A 204 -25.38 -25.98 -1.05
CA PHE A 204 -23.94 -25.98 -1.33
C PHE A 204 -23.06 -25.58 -0.14
N TYR A 205 -23.63 -25.06 0.93
CA TYR A 205 -22.83 -24.70 2.12
C TYR A 205 -22.14 -25.91 2.78
N ASN A 206 -22.76 -27.09 2.73
CA ASN A 206 -22.19 -28.33 3.28
C ASN A 206 -21.47 -29.20 2.22
N SER A 207 -21.34 -28.71 1.00
CA SER A 207 -20.61 -29.40 -0.06
C SER A 207 -19.08 -29.35 0.13
N ASN A 208 -18.36 -29.94 -0.80
CA ASN A 208 -16.90 -29.92 -0.80
C ASN A 208 -16.34 -28.51 -1.17
N THR A 209 -15.02 -28.33 -0.99
CA THR A 209 -14.33 -27.07 -1.26
C THR A 209 -14.50 -26.61 -2.69
N GLU A 210 -14.40 -27.50 -3.69
CA GLU A 210 -14.50 -27.17 -5.10
C GLU A 210 -15.90 -26.58 -5.45
N GLN A 211 -16.95 -27.21 -4.94
CA GLN A 211 -18.31 -26.73 -5.18
C GLN A 211 -18.59 -25.38 -4.50
N MET A 212 -18.09 -25.20 -3.26
CA MET A 212 -18.23 -23.90 -2.61
C MET A 212 -17.52 -22.79 -3.39
N LEU A 213 -16.29 -23.05 -3.87
CA LEU A 213 -15.52 -22.09 -4.66
C LEU A 213 -16.21 -21.79 -6.00
N LEU A 214 -16.78 -22.80 -6.66
CA LEU A 214 -17.54 -22.64 -7.91
C LEU A 214 -18.72 -21.67 -7.73
N ILE A 215 -19.48 -21.81 -6.64
CA ILE A 215 -20.63 -20.94 -6.37
C ILE A 215 -20.18 -19.52 -5.97
N ILE A 216 -19.09 -19.38 -5.22
CA ILE A 216 -18.50 -18.07 -4.89
C ILE A 216 -18.09 -17.36 -6.18
N ASP A 217 -17.43 -18.08 -7.09
CA ASP A 217 -17.01 -17.56 -8.38
C ASP A 217 -18.20 -17.11 -9.24
N ALA A 218 -19.28 -17.89 -9.27
CA ALA A 218 -20.49 -17.52 -10.00
C ALA A 218 -21.06 -16.17 -9.49
N PHE A 219 -21.19 -16.00 -8.19
CA PHE A 219 -21.64 -14.73 -7.61
C PHE A 219 -20.69 -13.57 -7.89
N TYR A 220 -19.36 -13.83 -7.90
CA TYR A 220 -18.38 -12.84 -8.32
C TYR A 220 -18.58 -12.42 -9.78
N GLN A 221 -18.75 -13.36 -10.70
CA GLN A 221 -18.99 -13.08 -12.13
C GLN A 221 -20.33 -12.36 -12.35
N LEU A 222 -21.34 -12.66 -11.54
CA LEU A 222 -22.63 -11.94 -11.52
C LEU A 222 -22.55 -10.57 -10.83
N ASN A 223 -21.34 -10.14 -10.41
CA ASN A 223 -21.10 -8.85 -9.74
C ASN A 223 -21.92 -8.63 -8.46
N VAL A 224 -22.24 -9.71 -7.74
CA VAL A 224 -22.99 -9.70 -6.48
C VAL A 224 -22.11 -10.23 -5.37
N THR A 225 -21.58 -9.33 -4.51
CA THR A 225 -20.57 -9.69 -3.51
C THR A 225 -21.08 -9.65 -2.06
N ASN A 226 -22.25 -9.04 -1.81
CA ASN A 226 -22.81 -8.88 -0.47
C ASN A 226 -23.83 -9.97 -0.12
N LEU A 227 -23.53 -11.22 -0.46
CA LEU A 227 -24.39 -12.37 -0.23
C LEU A 227 -23.95 -13.16 0.99
N GLU A 228 -24.91 -13.75 1.68
CA GLU A 228 -24.67 -14.51 2.91
C GLU A 228 -23.93 -15.83 2.64
N PHE A 229 -24.23 -16.49 1.51
CA PHE A 229 -23.50 -17.70 1.11
C PHE A 229 -21.99 -17.42 0.98
N MET A 230 -21.62 -16.35 0.26
CA MET A 230 -20.21 -16.00 0.07
C MET A 230 -19.51 -15.79 1.41
N TRP A 231 -20.11 -15.04 2.32
CA TRP A 231 -19.54 -14.78 3.64
C TRP A 231 -19.41 -16.06 4.48
N ARG A 232 -20.47 -16.88 4.55
CA ARG A 232 -20.48 -18.15 5.30
C ARG A 232 -19.47 -19.15 4.74
N ALA A 233 -19.44 -19.33 3.42
CA ALA A 233 -18.55 -20.27 2.73
C ALA A 233 -17.08 -19.86 2.91
N MET A 234 -16.75 -18.59 2.71
CA MET A 234 -15.39 -18.07 2.94
C MET A 234 -14.95 -18.27 4.39
N ARG A 235 -15.81 -17.97 5.36
CA ARG A 235 -15.51 -18.20 6.77
C ARG A 235 -15.26 -19.68 7.08
N LYS A 236 -16.09 -20.57 6.54
CA LYS A 236 -15.95 -22.03 6.72
C LYS A 236 -14.61 -22.54 6.14
N LEU A 237 -14.27 -22.11 4.92
CA LEU A 237 -13.03 -22.50 4.25
C LEU A 237 -11.79 -21.98 5.00
N LEU A 238 -11.79 -20.72 5.41
CA LEU A 238 -10.69 -20.07 6.11
C LEU A 238 -10.54 -20.54 7.57
N SER A 239 -11.54 -21.23 8.14
CA SER A 239 -11.43 -21.80 9.49
C SER A 239 -10.57 -23.08 9.55
N LYS A 240 -10.26 -23.71 8.41
CA LYS A 240 -9.48 -24.95 8.32
C LYS A 240 -8.47 -24.88 7.16
N PRO A 241 -7.50 -23.97 7.20
CA PRO A 241 -6.56 -23.75 6.09
C PRO A 241 -5.76 -25.00 5.72
N HIS A 242 -5.43 -25.85 6.70
CA HIS A 242 -4.68 -27.09 6.51
C HIS A 242 -5.36 -28.10 5.56
N LYS A 243 -6.67 -27.98 5.34
CA LYS A 243 -7.43 -28.84 4.42
C LYS A 243 -7.48 -28.31 2.97
N LEU A 244 -6.97 -27.11 2.75
CA LEU A 244 -7.02 -26.45 1.44
C LEU A 244 -5.80 -26.84 0.61
N SER A 245 -6.01 -27.05 -0.70
CA SER A 245 -4.92 -27.13 -1.66
C SER A 245 -4.34 -25.74 -1.96
N GLY A 246 -3.14 -25.69 -2.52
CA GLY A 246 -2.55 -24.42 -2.95
C GLY A 246 -3.46 -23.65 -3.91
N LYS A 247 -4.11 -24.34 -4.86
CA LYS A 247 -5.05 -23.74 -5.83
C LYS A 247 -6.30 -23.14 -5.15
N ALA A 248 -6.85 -23.84 -4.16
CA ALA A 248 -7.97 -23.33 -3.36
C ALA A 248 -7.57 -22.08 -2.56
N LEU A 249 -6.36 -22.04 -2.00
CA LEU A 249 -5.84 -20.85 -1.33
C LEU A 249 -5.72 -19.65 -2.28
N VAL A 250 -5.21 -19.84 -3.49
CA VAL A 250 -5.13 -18.77 -4.51
C VAL A 250 -6.51 -18.16 -4.76
N GLN A 251 -7.51 -18.99 -5.00
CA GLN A 251 -8.86 -18.55 -5.29
C GLN A 251 -9.52 -17.87 -4.08
N LEU A 252 -9.27 -18.37 -2.86
CA LEU A 252 -9.71 -17.73 -1.63
C LEU A 252 -9.08 -16.35 -1.46
N PHE A 253 -7.77 -16.20 -1.70
CA PHE A 253 -7.11 -14.90 -1.65
C PHE A 253 -7.60 -13.93 -2.72
N PHE A 254 -8.03 -14.45 -3.87
CA PHE A 254 -8.69 -13.65 -4.90
C PHE A 254 -10.01 -13.05 -4.40
N PHE A 255 -10.86 -13.83 -3.72
CA PHE A 255 -12.15 -13.39 -3.20
C PHE A 255 -12.08 -12.66 -1.85
N LEU A 256 -11.01 -12.86 -1.09
CA LEU A 256 -10.87 -12.31 0.26
C LEU A 256 -11.12 -10.79 0.38
N PRO A 257 -10.69 -9.93 -0.58
CA PRO A 257 -10.98 -8.50 -0.56
C PRO A 257 -12.45 -8.12 -0.73
N LEU A 258 -13.30 -9.05 -1.16
CA LEU A 258 -14.73 -8.80 -1.41
C LEU A 258 -15.58 -8.91 -0.14
N ILE A 259 -15.03 -9.50 0.91
CA ILE A 259 -15.73 -9.69 2.21
C ILE A 259 -15.00 -8.96 3.33
N ASP A 260 -15.73 -8.58 4.38
CA ASP A 260 -15.10 -8.07 5.60
C ASP A 260 -14.59 -9.23 6.47
N SER A 261 -13.37 -9.66 6.20
CA SER A 261 -12.77 -10.86 6.77
C SER A 261 -11.86 -10.61 7.98
N ARG A 262 -11.75 -9.34 8.44
CA ARG A 262 -10.72 -8.91 9.41
C ARG A 262 -10.77 -9.61 10.75
N SER A 263 -11.92 -10.12 11.17
CA SER A 263 -12.15 -10.66 12.52
C SER A 263 -11.97 -12.17 12.65
N PHE A 264 -11.93 -12.94 11.55
CA PHE A 264 -11.95 -14.40 11.59
C PHE A 264 -10.80 -15.11 10.86
N ILE A 265 -9.81 -14.37 10.37
CA ILE A 265 -8.67 -14.96 9.66
C ILE A 265 -7.52 -15.20 10.63
N ASN A 266 -7.12 -16.45 10.79
CA ASN A 266 -5.86 -16.80 11.40
C ASN A 266 -4.73 -16.77 10.34
N ILE A 267 -4.04 -15.63 10.27
CA ILE A 267 -3.02 -15.41 9.25
C ILE A 267 -1.83 -16.35 9.39
N PHE A 268 -1.47 -16.76 10.61
CA PHE A 268 -0.32 -17.63 10.84
C PHE A 268 -0.56 -19.04 10.30
N GLU A 269 -1.76 -19.61 10.51
CA GLU A 269 -2.10 -20.92 9.94
C GLU A 269 -2.15 -20.88 8.42
N ILE A 270 -2.60 -19.76 7.85
CA ILE A 270 -2.62 -19.56 6.40
C ILE A 270 -1.20 -19.45 5.85
N GLU A 271 -0.31 -18.66 6.48
CA GLU A 271 1.09 -18.55 6.06
C GLU A 271 1.80 -19.92 6.12
N TYR A 272 1.56 -20.68 7.18
CA TYR A 272 2.10 -22.03 7.31
C TYR A 272 1.61 -22.95 6.16
N ARG A 273 0.30 -22.98 5.91
CA ARG A 273 -0.26 -23.79 4.83
C ARG A 273 0.22 -23.34 3.45
N LEU A 274 0.36 -22.02 3.25
CA LEU A 274 0.88 -21.46 2.01
C LEU A 274 2.33 -21.89 1.76
N GLU A 275 3.16 -21.94 2.80
CA GLU A 275 4.54 -22.42 2.71
C GLU A 275 4.61 -23.87 2.25
N GLU A 276 3.77 -24.75 2.81
CA GLU A 276 3.66 -26.17 2.39
C GLU A 276 3.26 -26.32 0.92
N CYS A 277 2.32 -25.49 0.43
CA CYS A 277 1.75 -25.60 -0.91
C CYS A 277 2.47 -24.74 -1.98
N LEU A 278 3.49 -23.96 -1.58
CA LEU A 278 4.08 -22.97 -2.48
C LEU A 278 4.72 -23.59 -3.74
N HIS A 279 5.17 -24.84 -3.63
CA HIS A 279 5.74 -25.60 -4.75
C HIS A 279 4.73 -25.85 -5.88
N GLU A 280 3.43 -25.96 -5.58
CA GLU A 280 2.34 -26.17 -6.53
C GLU A 280 1.95 -24.91 -7.32
N LEU A 281 2.33 -23.73 -6.81
CA LEU A 281 1.86 -22.45 -7.34
C LEU A 281 2.74 -21.93 -8.47
N VAL A 282 2.14 -21.30 -9.45
CA VAL A 282 2.86 -20.51 -10.47
C VAL A 282 3.06 -19.06 -10.02
N ALA A 283 3.94 -18.31 -10.70
CA ALA A 283 4.28 -16.95 -10.29
C ALA A 283 3.07 -15.99 -10.31
N ASP A 284 2.19 -16.12 -11.30
CA ASP A 284 0.98 -15.29 -11.36
C ASP A 284 0.03 -15.56 -10.18
N GLU A 285 -0.08 -16.80 -9.73
CA GLU A 285 -0.86 -17.16 -8.56
C GLU A 285 -0.30 -16.55 -7.27
N ILE A 286 1.04 -16.48 -7.15
CA ILE A 286 1.69 -15.75 -6.06
C ILE A 286 1.31 -14.27 -6.08
N GLY A 287 1.23 -13.66 -7.27
CA GLY A 287 0.76 -12.29 -7.43
C GLY A 287 -0.71 -12.09 -7.00
N ILE A 288 -1.58 -13.06 -7.27
CA ILE A 288 -2.99 -13.04 -6.83
C ILE A 288 -3.07 -13.12 -5.31
N ILE A 289 -2.32 -14.04 -4.67
CA ILE A 289 -2.22 -14.15 -3.22
C ILE A 289 -1.69 -12.82 -2.63
N ALA A 290 -0.65 -12.26 -3.22
CA ALA A 290 -0.07 -11.01 -2.79
C ALA A 290 -1.09 -9.85 -2.80
N ARG A 291 -1.96 -9.79 -3.83
CA ARG A 291 -3.07 -8.84 -3.88
C ARG A 291 -4.05 -9.05 -2.72
N GLY A 292 -4.39 -10.28 -2.41
CA GLY A 292 -5.28 -10.62 -1.30
C GLY A 292 -4.72 -10.15 0.04
N PHE A 293 -3.46 -10.43 0.36
CA PHE A 293 -2.78 -9.91 1.55
C PHE A 293 -2.78 -8.37 1.60
N PHE A 294 -2.36 -7.74 0.51
CA PHE A 294 -2.23 -6.28 0.43
C PHE A 294 -3.57 -5.56 0.63
N LEU A 295 -4.64 -5.99 -0.04
CA LEU A 295 -5.96 -5.35 0.06
C LEU A 295 -6.60 -5.55 1.45
N ASN A 296 -6.33 -6.66 2.11
CA ASN A 296 -6.74 -6.90 3.49
C ASN A 296 -5.81 -6.25 4.54
N LYS A 297 -4.81 -5.48 4.09
CA LYS A 297 -3.85 -4.80 4.97
C LYS A 297 -3.12 -5.77 5.92
N ARG A 298 -2.79 -6.94 5.41
CA ARG A 298 -2.02 -7.96 6.11
C ARG A 298 -0.65 -8.09 5.47
N ASN A 299 0.37 -8.22 6.31
CA ASN A 299 1.73 -8.53 5.88
C ASN A 299 1.97 -10.02 6.02
N ILE A 300 2.92 -10.54 5.29
CA ILE A 300 3.50 -11.85 5.54
C ILE A 300 4.49 -11.71 6.68
N SER A 301 4.24 -12.40 7.78
CA SER A 301 5.09 -12.40 8.99
C SER A 301 6.23 -13.38 8.87
N ASN A 302 6.02 -14.48 8.16
CA ASN A 302 7.02 -15.50 7.89
C ASN A 302 8.02 -15.02 6.83
N LYS A 303 9.24 -14.70 7.29
CA LYS A 303 10.32 -14.18 6.42
C LYS A 303 10.82 -15.22 5.43
N ALA A 304 10.87 -16.50 5.83
CA ALA A 304 11.29 -17.59 4.95
C ALA A 304 10.30 -17.75 3.80
N LEU A 305 9.00 -17.76 4.08
CA LEU A 305 7.95 -17.80 3.08
C LEU A 305 8.10 -16.63 2.07
N LEU A 306 8.29 -15.41 2.57
CA LEU A 306 8.45 -14.24 1.69
C LEU A 306 9.69 -14.37 0.79
N THR A 307 10.80 -14.88 1.33
CA THR A 307 12.02 -15.14 0.56
C THR A 307 11.79 -16.17 -0.54
N ILE A 308 11.14 -17.30 -0.23
CA ILE A 308 10.83 -18.35 -1.21
C ILE A 308 9.87 -17.81 -2.30
N MET A 309 8.88 -16.99 -1.92
CA MET A 309 8.00 -16.32 -2.90
C MET A 309 8.79 -15.41 -3.84
N MET A 310 9.72 -14.60 -3.31
CA MET A 310 10.59 -13.75 -4.13
C MET A 310 11.45 -14.56 -5.09
N ASP A 311 12.07 -15.65 -4.63
CA ASP A 311 12.89 -16.53 -5.46
C ASP A 311 12.07 -17.18 -6.58
N LYS A 312 10.82 -17.55 -6.30
CA LYS A 312 9.95 -18.12 -7.32
C LYS A 312 9.53 -17.06 -8.35
N VAL A 313 9.20 -15.85 -7.94
CA VAL A 313 8.91 -14.73 -8.84
C VAL A 313 10.14 -14.37 -9.66
N LYS A 314 11.35 -14.36 -9.07
CA LYS A 314 12.62 -14.14 -9.78
C LYS A 314 12.84 -15.16 -10.90
N LYS A 315 12.62 -16.45 -10.65
CA LYS A 315 12.76 -17.52 -11.64
C LYS A 315 11.80 -17.39 -12.82
N HIS A 316 10.65 -16.80 -12.62
CA HIS A 316 9.61 -16.63 -13.63
C HIS A 316 9.39 -15.17 -14.04
N ALA A 317 10.37 -14.30 -13.79
CA ALA A 317 10.29 -12.88 -14.08
C ALA A 317 9.96 -12.58 -15.57
N THR A 318 10.40 -13.44 -16.48
CA THR A 318 10.20 -13.31 -17.92
C THR A 318 8.76 -13.57 -18.39
N THR A 319 8.03 -14.41 -17.68
CA THR A 319 6.69 -14.88 -18.09
C THR A 319 5.56 -14.30 -17.25
N MET A 320 5.86 -13.83 -16.04
CA MET A 320 4.86 -13.30 -15.10
C MET A 320 4.14 -12.08 -15.66
N ASN A 321 2.82 -12.04 -15.49
CA ASN A 321 1.99 -10.92 -15.95
C ASN A 321 2.29 -9.62 -15.19
N SER A 322 2.26 -8.48 -15.87
CA SER A 322 2.50 -7.15 -15.27
C SER A 322 1.59 -6.83 -14.08
N VAL A 323 0.32 -7.27 -14.12
CA VAL A 323 -0.65 -6.97 -13.07
C VAL A 323 -0.36 -7.76 -11.80
N THR A 324 -0.01 -9.03 -11.93
CA THR A 324 0.34 -9.92 -10.82
C THR A 324 1.69 -9.55 -10.22
N LEU A 325 2.67 -9.20 -11.05
CA LEU A 325 3.96 -8.67 -10.59
C LEU A 325 3.78 -7.36 -9.82
N ALA A 326 2.97 -6.43 -10.33
CA ALA A 326 2.66 -5.17 -9.62
C ALA A 326 2.01 -5.43 -8.25
N ALA A 327 1.12 -6.41 -8.15
CA ALA A 327 0.50 -6.81 -6.89
C ALA A 327 1.53 -7.39 -5.91
N PHE A 328 2.46 -8.20 -6.39
CA PHE A 328 3.55 -8.74 -5.59
C PHE A 328 4.48 -7.62 -5.07
N MET A 329 4.85 -6.66 -5.90
CA MET A 329 5.64 -5.49 -5.49
C MET A 329 4.90 -4.62 -4.45
N LYS A 330 3.58 -4.50 -4.53
CA LYS A 330 2.76 -3.82 -3.50
C LYS A 330 2.86 -4.55 -2.15
N LEU A 331 2.80 -5.88 -2.13
CA LEU A 331 2.91 -6.67 -0.90
C LEU A 331 4.30 -6.53 -0.28
N ILE A 332 5.37 -6.73 -1.06
CA ILE A 332 6.76 -6.60 -0.59
C ILE A 332 6.97 -5.24 0.08
N ARG A 333 6.60 -4.17 -0.60
CA ARG A 333 6.70 -2.81 -0.07
C ARG A 333 5.93 -2.63 1.23
N PHE A 334 4.74 -3.19 1.33
CA PHE A 334 3.89 -3.09 2.52
C PHE A 334 4.49 -3.85 3.72
N GLY A 335 5.13 -4.98 3.47
CA GLY A 335 5.82 -5.81 4.48
C GLY A 335 7.13 -5.22 4.99
N ASN A 336 7.83 -4.46 4.14
CA ASN A 336 9.12 -3.79 4.38
C ASN A 336 10.10 -4.62 5.24
N SER A 337 10.39 -5.85 4.81
CA SER A 337 11.28 -6.76 5.52
C SER A 337 12.72 -6.64 5.00
N LEU A 338 13.58 -5.90 5.70
CA LEU A 338 15.00 -5.75 5.33
C LEU A 338 15.78 -7.07 5.38
N HIS A 339 15.25 -8.08 6.05
CA HIS A 339 15.86 -9.42 6.06
C HIS A 339 15.89 -10.09 4.67
N CYS A 340 15.02 -9.65 3.76
CA CYS A 340 14.94 -10.16 2.39
C CYS A 340 15.68 -9.25 1.39
N LEU A 341 16.52 -8.33 1.87
CA LEU A 341 17.16 -7.30 1.02
C LEU A 341 17.96 -7.93 -0.13
N LYS A 342 18.79 -8.92 0.15
CA LYS A 342 19.61 -9.60 -0.87
C LYS A 342 18.75 -10.26 -1.94
N THR A 343 17.73 -11.03 -1.54
CA THR A 343 16.81 -11.68 -2.48
C THR A 343 16.03 -10.66 -3.30
N PHE A 344 15.65 -9.53 -2.68
CA PHE A 344 14.99 -8.45 -3.39
C PHE A 344 15.91 -7.81 -4.43
N GLN A 345 17.18 -7.58 -4.13
CA GLN A 345 18.16 -7.07 -5.10
C GLN A 345 18.34 -8.04 -6.30
N GLU A 346 18.41 -9.34 -6.02
CA GLU A 346 18.49 -10.36 -7.07
C GLU A 346 17.22 -10.39 -7.94
N LEU A 347 16.04 -10.21 -7.33
CA LEU A 347 14.77 -10.07 -8.04
C LEU A 347 14.80 -8.84 -8.96
N LEU A 348 15.26 -7.67 -8.48
CA LEU A 348 15.37 -6.46 -9.31
C LEU A 348 16.27 -6.68 -10.52
N LYS A 349 17.42 -7.31 -10.34
CA LYS A 349 18.33 -7.65 -11.45
C LYS A 349 17.69 -8.53 -12.51
N SER A 350 16.83 -9.48 -12.10
CA SER A 350 16.10 -10.34 -13.05
C SER A 350 15.05 -9.59 -13.88
N LEU A 351 14.72 -8.36 -13.51
CA LEU A 351 13.75 -7.52 -14.22
C LEU A 351 14.38 -6.57 -15.24
N HIS A 352 15.72 -6.46 -15.34
CA HIS A 352 16.39 -5.52 -16.24
C HIS A 352 15.88 -5.66 -17.68
N ASP A 353 15.90 -6.86 -18.24
CA ASP A 353 15.49 -7.14 -19.62
C ASP A 353 13.95 -7.18 -19.79
N GLN A 354 13.20 -7.06 -18.69
CA GLN A 354 11.74 -7.16 -18.71
C GLN A 354 11.04 -5.80 -18.84
N ILE A 355 11.77 -4.70 -18.70
CA ILE A 355 11.21 -3.34 -18.69
C ILE A 355 10.37 -3.03 -19.95
N PRO A 356 10.77 -3.42 -21.18
CA PRO A 356 9.98 -3.11 -22.38
C PRO A 356 8.59 -3.75 -22.39
N ARG A 357 8.42 -4.95 -21.81
CA ARG A 357 7.12 -5.65 -21.81
C ARG A 357 6.23 -5.29 -20.64
N LEU A 358 6.79 -4.72 -19.56
CA LEU A 358 6.03 -4.38 -18.37
C LEU A 358 5.22 -3.10 -18.57
N SER A 359 3.99 -3.06 -18.03
CA SER A 359 3.18 -1.85 -18.06
C SER A 359 3.79 -0.75 -17.19
N LEU A 360 3.62 0.52 -17.57
CA LEU A 360 4.08 1.67 -16.78
C LEU A 360 3.61 1.58 -15.33
N LYS A 361 2.38 1.16 -15.10
CA LYS A 361 1.83 0.93 -13.75
C LYS A 361 2.63 -0.10 -12.95
N CYS A 362 3.10 -1.18 -13.57
CA CYS A 362 3.97 -2.16 -12.92
C CYS A 362 5.32 -1.53 -12.57
N LEU A 363 5.94 -0.83 -13.52
CA LEU A 363 7.22 -0.15 -13.34
C LEU A 363 7.19 0.84 -12.17
N THR A 364 6.10 1.60 -12.02
CA THR A 364 5.95 2.52 -10.88
C THR A 364 5.83 1.80 -9.53
N HIS A 365 5.28 0.59 -9.48
CA HIS A 365 5.27 -0.21 -8.26
C HIS A 365 6.63 -0.83 -7.95
N ILE A 366 7.42 -1.21 -8.96
CA ILE A 366 8.82 -1.63 -8.82
C ILE A 366 9.64 -0.47 -8.23
N THR A 367 9.52 0.73 -8.82
CA THR A 367 10.20 1.95 -8.35
C THR A 367 9.84 2.27 -6.90
N HIS A 368 8.57 2.18 -6.55
CA HIS A 368 8.13 2.43 -5.19
C HIS A 368 8.64 1.36 -4.21
N ALA A 369 8.80 0.11 -4.65
CA ALA A 369 9.34 -0.95 -3.82
C ALA A 369 10.84 -0.75 -3.57
N PHE A 370 11.66 -0.46 -4.61
CA PHE A 370 13.08 -0.23 -4.40
C PHE A 370 13.34 1.01 -3.53
N GLY A 371 12.56 2.09 -3.69
CA GLY A 371 12.64 3.23 -2.80
C GLY A 371 12.32 2.88 -1.33
N SER A 372 11.34 2.01 -1.09
CA SER A 372 10.97 1.55 0.26
C SER A 372 12.02 0.62 0.88
N PHE A 373 12.66 -0.22 0.09
CA PHE A 373 13.76 -1.10 0.50
C PHE A 373 15.13 -0.39 0.51
N ARG A 374 15.18 0.84 0.03
CA ARG A 374 16.42 1.63 -0.09
C ARG A 374 17.48 0.94 -0.93
N VAL A 375 17.04 0.42 -2.05
CA VAL A 375 17.91 -0.20 -3.05
C VAL A 375 18.00 0.74 -4.25
N TYR A 376 19.21 1.02 -4.66
CA TYR A 376 19.49 1.69 -5.92
C TYR A 376 20.07 0.66 -6.91
N ASP A 377 19.47 0.60 -8.07
CA ASP A 377 19.94 -0.17 -9.22
C ASP A 377 19.94 0.76 -10.44
N GLU A 378 21.11 1.15 -10.89
CA GLU A 378 21.29 2.16 -11.92
C GLU A 378 20.64 1.75 -13.25
N ILE A 379 20.89 0.51 -13.70
CA ILE A 379 20.38 0.00 -14.97
C ILE A 379 18.85 0.02 -14.95
N LEU A 380 18.25 -0.53 -13.89
CA LEU A 380 16.81 -0.58 -13.73
C LEU A 380 16.20 0.82 -13.65
N THR A 381 16.82 1.70 -12.86
CA THR A 381 16.32 3.08 -12.66
C THR A 381 16.32 3.85 -13.97
N ASN A 382 17.44 3.82 -14.72
CA ASN A 382 17.57 4.55 -15.97
C ASN A 382 16.61 4.00 -17.05
N SER A 383 16.46 2.67 -17.13
CA SER A 383 15.53 2.05 -18.07
C SER A 383 14.05 2.42 -17.76
N ILE A 384 13.69 2.49 -16.48
CA ILE A 384 12.34 2.92 -16.07
C ILE A 384 12.12 4.41 -16.39
N ILE A 385 13.12 5.26 -16.17
CA ILE A 385 13.06 6.69 -16.52
C ILE A 385 12.84 6.86 -18.03
N GLN A 386 13.64 6.21 -18.83
CA GLN A 386 13.49 6.25 -20.29
C GLN A 386 12.11 5.79 -20.76
N ARG A 387 11.58 4.73 -20.14
CA ARG A 387 10.23 4.22 -20.42
C ARG A 387 9.16 5.24 -20.05
N LEU A 388 9.30 5.92 -18.89
CA LEU A 388 8.39 6.99 -18.46
C LEU A 388 8.44 8.19 -19.40
N GLU A 389 9.64 8.63 -19.81
CA GLU A 389 9.79 9.76 -20.74
C GLU A 389 9.07 9.51 -22.08
N ASN A 390 9.05 8.26 -22.55
CA ASN A 390 8.32 7.88 -23.76
C ASN A 390 6.79 7.79 -23.59
N GLU A 391 6.29 7.63 -22.36
CA GLU A 391 4.86 7.49 -22.04
C GLU A 391 4.35 8.63 -21.15
N MET A 392 5.05 9.76 -21.09
CA MET A 392 4.80 10.85 -20.17
C MET A 392 3.36 11.40 -20.25
N GLU A 393 2.82 11.56 -21.45
CA GLU A 393 1.47 12.09 -21.69
C GLU A 393 0.39 11.21 -21.08
N THR A 394 0.59 9.89 -21.10
CA THR A 394 -0.38 8.91 -20.57
C THR A 394 -0.14 8.57 -19.10
N ALA A 395 0.99 8.98 -18.54
CA ALA A 395 1.34 8.74 -17.16
C ALA A 395 0.38 9.48 -16.21
N ARG A 396 -0.18 8.74 -15.24
CA ARG A 396 -1.04 9.33 -14.21
C ARG A 396 -0.22 10.09 -13.18
N VAL A 397 -0.84 11.04 -12.49
CA VAL A 397 -0.20 11.76 -11.37
C VAL A 397 0.38 10.80 -10.32
N LYS A 398 -0.34 9.70 -10.03
CA LYS A 398 0.15 8.65 -9.11
C LYS A 398 1.37 7.88 -9.61
N ASP A 399 1.52 7.75 -10.91
CA ASP A 399 2.68 7.07 -11.49
C ASP A 399 3.91 7.97 -11.40
N ILE A 400 3.75 9.25 -11.71
CA ILE A 400 4.78 10.27 -11.52
C ILE A 400 5.17 10.40 -10.05
N GLU A 401 4.19 10.44 -9.10
CA GLU A 401 4.43 10.46 -7.64
C GLU A 401 5.40 9.34 -7.21
N ARG A 402 5.15 8.11 -7.67
CA ARG A 402 5.96 6.95 -7.25
C ARG A 402 7.35 6.95 -7.83
N ILE A 403 7.50 7.41 -9.07
CA ILE A 403 8.81 7.49 -9.73
C ILE A 403 9.63 8.61 -9.09
N ILE A 404 9.07 9.80 -8.89
CA ILE A 404 9.73 10.88 -8.16
C ILE A 404 10.14 10.42 -6.75
N TYR A 405 9.24 9.70 -6.03
CA TYR A 405 9.59 9.13 -4.73
C TYR A 405 10.83 8.23 -4.80
N GLY A 406 10.87 7.29 -5.74
CA GLY A 406 12.02 6.39 -5.90
C GLY A 406 13.31 7.17 -6.24
N ILE A 407 13.25 8.02 -7.26
CA ILE A 407 14.41 8.84 -7.68
C ILE A 407 14.91 9.70 -6.51
N CYS A 408 14.05 10.49 -5.89
CA CYS A 408 14.47 11.40 -4.82
C CYS A 408 14.99 10.66 -3.57
N THR A 409 14.51 9.44 -3.32
CA THR A 409 14.84 8.71 -2.10
C THR A 409 16.18 7.98 -2.20
N VAL A 410 16.47 7.31 -3.34
CA VAL A 410 17.59 6.37 -3.41
C VAL A 410 18.65 6.70 -4.44
N THR A 411 18.43 7.62 -5.37
CA THR A 411 19.46 7.93 -6.37
C THR A 411 20.52 8.89 -5.77
N PRO A 412 21.76 8.77 -6.24
CA PRO A 412 22.80 9.74 -5.88
C PRO A 412 22.44 11.16 -6.32
N ILE A 413 23.10 12.16 -5.75
CA ILE A 413 22.94 13.56 -6.16
C ILE A 413 23.75 13.75 -7.42
N THR A 414 23.06 13.77 -8.57
CA THR A 414 23.66 14.08 -9.86
C THR A 414 22.73 14.99 -10.65
N ASP A 415 23.29 15.78 -11.55
CA ASP A 415 22.51 16.63 -12.46
C ASP A 415 21.53 15.84 -13.31
N TYR A 416 21.89 14.62 -13.69
CA TYR A 416 21.02 13.75 -14.47
C TYR A 416 19.66 13.52 -13.77
N TYR A 417 19.68 13.05 -12.52
CA TYR A 417 18.42 12.79 -11.78
C TYR A 417 17.69 14.07 -11.40
N SER A 418 18.41 15.17 -11.16
CA SER A 418 17.80 16.49 -10.95
C SER A 418 17.06 16.95 -12.21
N ASN A 419 17.68 16.81 -13.38
CA ASN A 419 17.06 17.15 -14.66
C ASN A 419 15.83 16.30 -14.97
N VAL A 420 15.86 15.00 -14.66
CA VAL A 420 14.67 14.14 -14.77
C VAL A 420 13.54 14.65 -13.87
N CYS A 421 13.85 15.00 -12.63
CA CYS A 421 12.85 15.57 -11.71
C CYS A 421 12.27 16.90 -12.24
N HIS A 422 13.09 17.76 -12.83
CA HIS A 422 12.61 19.01 -13.47
C HIS A 422 11.71 18.74 -14.68
N LYS A 423 12.05 17.76 -15.54
CA LYS A 423 11.17 17.37 -16.65
C LYS A 423 9.80 16.91 -16.17
N LEU A 424 9.78 16.02 -15.14
CA LEU A 424 8.55 15.52 -14.55
C LEU A 424 7.72 16.63 -13.89
N LEU A 425 8.37 17.56 -13.22
CA LEU A 425 7.72 18.73 -12.63
C LEU A 425 7.10 19.64 -13.69
N ASN A 426 7.84 19.92 -14.77
CA ASN A 426 7.36 20.74 -15.86
C ASN A 426 6.12 20.13 -16.52
N GLU A 427 6.11 18.81 -16.73
CA GLU A 427 4.92 18.11 -17.25
C GLU A 427 3.71 18.27 -16.34
N ILE A 428 3.89 18.18 -15.02
CA ILE A 428 2.80 18.45 -14.07
C ILE A 428 2.35 19.90 -14.17
N MET A 429 3.28 20.87 -14.24
CA MET A 429 2.95 22.29 -14.34
C MET A 429 2.13 22.64 -15.58
N LEU A 430 2.42 22.00 -16.71
CA LEU A 430 1.68 22.19 -17.94
C LEU A 430 0.27 21.58 -17.91
N THR A 431 0.06 20.56 -17.11
CA THR A 431 -1.14 19.70 -17.20
C THR A 431 -2.03 19.67 -15.96
N TYR A 432 -1.62 20.26 -14.82
CA TYR A 432 -2.36 20.15 -13.55
C TYR A 432 -3.75 20.81 -13.57
N LYS A 433 -3.96 21.84 -14.40
CA LYS A 433 -5.26 22.51 -14.58
C LYS A 433 -6.09 21.92 -15.73
N THR A 434 -5.53 21.05 -16.54
CA THR A 434 -6.13 20.52 -17.77
C THR A 434 -6.31 19.00 -17.70
N ILE A 435 -5.46 18.24 -18.36
CA ILE A 435 -5.57 16.79 -18.52
C ILE A 435 -5.57 16.07 -17.15
N ARG A 436 -4.74 16.52 -16.20
CA ARG A 436 -4.58 15.91 -14.87
C ARG A 436 -5.45 16.50 -13.78
N ALA A 437 -6.23 17.54 -14.07
CA ALA A 437 -7.07 18.23 -13.07
C ALA A 437 -8.06 17.27 -12.37
N SER A 438 -8.73 16.41 -13.12
CA SER A 438 -9.68 15.43 -12.59
C SER A 438 -9.01 14.42 -11.65
N GLU A 439 -7.82 13.93 -11.99
CA GLU A 439 -7.07 13.00 -11.14
C GLU A 439 -6.56 13.70 -9.86
N ILE A 440 -6.03 14.93 -9.98
CA ILE A 440 -5.57 15.71 -8.84
C ILE A 440 -6.72 16.00 -7.87
N ASN A 441 -7.90 16.38 -8.37
CA ASN A 441 -9.09 16.58 -7.54
C ASN A 441 -9.53 15.30 -6.83
N SER A 442 -9.42 14.16 -7.49
CA SER A 442 -9.74 12.85 -6.89
C SER A 442 -8.68 12.38 -5.89
N PHE A 443 -7.41 12.75 -6.09
CA PHE A 443 -6.27 12.31 -5.30
C PHE A 443 -5.31 13.47 -4.98
N PRO A 444 -5.77 14.52 -4.28
CA PRO A 444 -4.99 15.74 -4.07
C PRO A 444 -3.66 15.52 -3.34
N LEU A 445 -3.59 14.51 -2.46
CA LEU A 445 -2.35 14.18 -1.75
C LEU A 445 -1.21 13.71 -2.67
N SER A 446 -1.50 13.25 -3.89
CA SER A 446 -0.45 12.86 -4.84
C SER A 446 0.38 14.05 -5.27
N LEU A 447 -0.25 15.20 -5.54
CA LEU A 447 0.47 16.42 -5.89
C LEU A 447 1.30 16.94 -4.71
N VAL A 448 0.74 16.96 -3.50
CA VAL A 448 1.47 17.36 -2.28
C VAL A 448 2.71 16.50 -2.06
N ARG A 449 2.61 15.19 -2.29
CA ARG A 449 3.73 14.26 -2.16
C ARG A 449 4.80 14.48 -3.22
N ILE A 450 4.42 14.71 -4.46
CA ILE A 450 5.35 15.06 -5.54
C ILE A 450 6.20 16.25 -5.10
N LEU A 451 5.56 17.36 -4.69
CA LEU A 451 6.27 18.55 -4.24
C LEU A 451 7.14 18.28 -3.02
N THR A 452 6.65 17.49 -2.06
CA THR A 452 7.41 17.13 -0.86
C THR A 452 8.64 16.28 -1.18
N PHE A 453 8.56 15.33 -2.14
CA PHE A 453 9.71 14.53 -2.54
C PHE A 453 10.74 15.36 -3.31
N LEU A 454 10.29 16.29 -4.13
CA LEU A 454 11.17 17.20 -4.86
C LEU A 454 12.01 18.11 -3.95
N THR A 455 11.51 18.45 -2.73
CA THR A 455 12.34 19.18 -1.75
C THR A 455 13.61 18.42 -1.35
N ILE A 456 13.64 17.09 -1.52
CA ILE A 456 14.85 16.29 -1.26
C ILE A 456 15.99 16.70 -2.19
N LYS A 457 15.67 16.97 -3.46
CA LYS A 457 16.63 17.43 -4.48
C LYS A 457 16.74 18.98 -4.55
N ASN A 458 16.18 19.69 -3.59
CA ASN A 458 16.13 21.15 -3.57
C ASN A 458 15.38 21.75 -4.77
N ILE A 459 14.35 21.07 -5.24
CA ILE A 459 13.52 21.49 -6.39
C ILE A 459 12.17 21.98 -5.89
N TYR A 460 11.81 23.20 -6.27
CA TYR A 460 10.60 23.89 -5.84
C TYR A 460 9.84 24.46 -7.04
N ALA A 461 8.51 24.48 -6.97
CA ALA A 461 7.62 25.10 -7.92
C ALA A 461 6.65 26.04 -7.18
N PRO A 462 6.96 27.34 -7.04
CA PRO A 462 6.15 28.28 -6.26
C PRO A 462 4.68 28.31 -6.66
N GLU A 463 4.36 28.23 -7.95
CA GLU A 463 2.98 28.20 -8.45
C GLU A 463 2.21 26.97 -7.95
N LEU A 464 2.80 25.78 -8.02
CA LEU A 464 2.16 24.55 -7.52
C LEU A 464 2.09 24.54 -5.99
N ILE A 465 3.08 25.11 -5.31
CA ILE A 465 3.08 25.28 -3.84
C ILE A 465 1.92 26.19 -3.44
N GLN A 466 1.74 27.31 -4.11
CA GLN A 466 0.60 28.20 -3.89
C GLN A 466 -0.72 27.46 -4.13
N HIS A 467 -0.83 26.68 -5.19
CA HIS A 467 -2.02 25.91 -5.50
C HIS A 467 -2.36 24.86 -4.42
N VAL A 468 -1.38 24.10 -3.93
CA VAL A 468 -1.66 23.07 -2.90
C VAL A 468 -1.96 23.68 -1.54
N PHE A 469 -1.41 24.85 -1.21
CA PHE A 469 -1.71 25.54 0.05
C PHE A 469 -2.95 26.44 -0.04
N ASP A 470 -3.64 26.50 -1.19
CA ASP A 470 -4.92 27.15 -1.28
C ASP A 470 -5.94 26.53 -0.32
N PRO A 471 -6.71 27.33 0.45
CA PRO A 471 -7.65 26.79 1.45
C PRO A 471 -8.68 25.83 0.86
N THR A 472 -9.11 26.04 -0.40
CA THR A 472 -10.09 25.17 -1.07
C THR A 472 -9.47 23.83 -1.43
N PHE A 473 -8.22 23.81 -1.88
CA PHE A 473 -7.47 22.60 -2.16
C PHE A 473 -7.24 21.78 -0.88
N ILE A 474 -6.77 22.42 0.18
CA ILE A 474 -6.57 21.78 1.47
C ILE A 474 -7.88 21.18 1.98
N LYS A 475 -9.00 21.94 1.94
CA LYS A 475 -10.32 21.47 2.35
C LYS A 475 -10.77 20.23 1.56
N ASN A 476 -10.54 20.21 0.25
CA ASN A 476 -10.83 19.03 -0.59
C ASN A 476 -9.96 17.82 -0.20
N ALA A 477 -8.69 18.05 0.12
CA ALA A 477 -7.74 17.00 0.47
C ALA A 477 -8.06 16.33 1.81
N TYR A 478 -8.45 17.07 2.84
CA TYR A 478 -8.71 16.52 4.18
C TYR A 478 -10.18 16.51 4.60
N LYS A 479 -11.11 17.00 3.77
CA LYS A 479 -12.57 16.94 3.99
C LYS A 479 -13.01 17.49 5.36
N ASN A 480 -12.44 18.61 5.78
CA ASN A 480 -12.63 19.24 7.10
C ASN A 480 -12.29 18.34 8.31
N ASN A 481 -11.50 17.28 8.11
CA ASN A 481 -11.05 16.40 9.17
C ASN A 481 -9.52 16.48 9.33
N LEU A 482 -9.05 17.29 10.26
CA LEU A 482 -7.61 17.49 10.54
C LEU A 482 -6.84 16.17 10.75
N LYS A 483 -7.51 15.10 11.18
CA LYS A 483 -6.88 13.77 11.32
C LYS A 483 -6.38 13.21 9.98
N LEU A 484 -6.95 13.65 8.87
CA LEU A 484 -6.55 13.24 7.53
C LEU A 484 -5.31 13.99 7.00
N LEU A 485 -4.94 15.12 7.61
CA LEU A 485 -3.69 15.79 7.26
C LEU A 485 -2.49 14.88 7.55
N THR A 486 -1.58 14.83 6.60
CA THR A 486 -0.40 13.95 6.62
C THR A 486 0.88 14.74 6.83
N ASN A 487 1.99 14.05 7.11
CA ASN A 487 3.27 14.69 7.40
C ASN A 487 3.83 15.47 6.20
N GLU A 488 3.47 15.08 4.99
CA GLU A 488 3.92 15.73 3.77
C GLU A 488 3.58 17.24 3.74
N TRP A 489 2.42 17.61 4.31
CA TRP A 489 2.03 19.02 4.47
C TRP A 489 2.99 19.80 5.37
N LEU A 490 3.36 19.21 6.51
CA LEU A 490 4.31 19.84 7.46
C LEU A 490 5.70 19.94 6.85
N ILE A 491 6.14 18.86 6.18
CA ILE A 491 7.45 18.83 5.53
C ILE A 491 7.53 19.90 4.44
N LEU A 492 6.52 20.00 3.58
CA LEU A 492 6.51 21.01 2.51
C LEU A 492 6.49 22.41 3.09
N HIS A 493 5.61 22.68 4.07
CA HIS A 493 5.54 23.97 4.77
C HIS A 493 6.89 24.40 5.34
N CYS A 494 7.53 23.53 6.13
CA CYS A 494 8.82 23.85 6.75
C CYS A 494 9.94 24.00 5.71
N SER A 495 9.96 23.14 4.67
CA SER A 495 10.96 23.24 3.61
C SER A 495 10.86 24.56 2.86
N VAL A 496 9.65 25.00 2.54
CA VAL A 496 9.43 26.31 1.89
C VAL A 496 9.89 27.45 2.79
N LYS A 497 9.54 27.45 4.09
CA LYS A 497 10.00 28.48 5.03
C LYS A 497 11.52 28.57 5.17
N ILE A 498 12.21 27.43 5.06
CA ILE A 498 13.67 27.38 5.25
C ILE A 498 14.39 27.72 3.94
N GLU A 499 13.97 27.13 2.83
CA GLU A 499 14.75 27.13 1.58
C GLU A 499 14.22 28.11 0.52
N LEU A 500 13.03 28.72 0.74
CA LEU A 500 12.47 29.77 -0.12
C LEU A 500 12.13 31.04 0.69
N PRO A 501 13.13 31.79 1.17
CA PRO A 501 12.89 32.93 2.06
C PRO A 501 12.05 34.04 1.42
N TYR A 502 11.99 34.12 0.09
CA TYR A 502 11.22 35.12 -0.66
C TYR A 502 9.82 34.63 -1.08
N TYR A 503 9.38 33.46 -0.58
CA TYR A 503 8.04 32.96 -0.89
C TYR A 503 6.97 33.65 -0.04
N GLU A 504 6.11 34.43 -0.68
CA GLU A 504 5.02 35.19 -0.05
C GLU A 504 3.64 34.51 -0.18
N GLY A 505 3.57 33.35 -0.84
CA GLY A 505 2.32 32.62 -1.04
C GLY A 505 1.76 31.98 0.24
N PRO A 506 0.54 31.42 0.19
CA PRO A 506 -0.10 30.79 1.33
C PRO A 506 0.69 29.55 1.82
N LEU A 507 0.61 29.31 3.13
CA LEU A 507 1.13 28.13 3.81
C LEU A 507 0.06 27.57 4.77
N LEU A 508 0.39 26.56 5.58
CA LEU A 508 -0.52 26.06 6.60
C LEU A 508 -0.88 27.16 7.59
N THR A 509 -2.15 27.20 8.00
CA THR A 509 -2.57 28.05 9.12
C THR A 509 -1.91 27.59 10.41
N ASP A 510 -1.76 28.47 11.40
CA ASP A 510 -1.13 28.16 12.68
C ASP A 510 -1.78 26.96 13.37
N ASN A 511 -3.11 26.88 13.35
CA ASN A 511 -3.84 25.75 13.91
C ASN A 511 -3.51 24.41 13.23
N MET A 512 -3.39 24.39 11.90
CA MET A 512 -3.00 23.18 11.16
C MET A 512 -1.56 22.80 11.41
N TYR A 513 -0.68 23.80 11.43
CA TYR A 513 0.74 23.62 11.72
C TYR A 513 0.94 23.02 13.11
N GLU A 514 0.41 23.65 14.16
CA GLU A 514 0.51 23.15 15.52
C GLU A 514 -0.09 21.76 15.70
N TYR A 515 -1.25 21.50 15.05
CA TYR A 515 -1.86 20.18 15.08
C TYR A 515 -0.92 19.12 14.50
N LEU A 516 -0.29 19.42 13.35
CA LEU A 516 0.62 18.48 12.70
C LEU A 516 1.90 18.26 13.54
N VAL A 517 2.50 19.32 14.04
CA VAL A 517 3.68 19.21 14.91
C VAL A 517 3.35 18.37 16.15
N LYS A 518 2.30 18.67 16.88
CA LYS A 518 1.84 17.87 18.03
C LYS A 518 1.55 16.42 17.66
N LYS A 519 0.97 16.18 16.48
CA LYS A 519 0.67 14.83 15.98
C LYS A 519 1.94 14.02 15.71
N PHE A 520 3.00 14.63 15.21
CA PHE A 520 4.25 13.94 14.83
C PHE A 520 5.26 13.87 15.95
N HIS A 521 5.29 14.83 16.88
CA HIS A 521 6.18 14.81 18.05
C HIS A 521 5.72 13.88 19.18
N LYS A 522 4.44 13.50 19.24
CA LYS A 522 3.88 12.61 20.28
C LYS A 522 4.56 11.23 20.42
N TYR A 523 5.47 10.90 19.52
CA TYR A 523 6.11 9.58 19.47
C TYR A 523 7.47 9.52 20.16
N ASP A 524 8.02 10.65 20.64
CA ASP A 524 9.36 10.68 21.23
C ASP A 524 9.38 10.56 22.76
N ASP A 525 8.21 10.66 23.44
CA ASP A 525 8.16 10.58 24.89
C ASP A 525 8.02 9.13 25.39
N ASP A 526 9.06 8.62 26.04
CA ASP A 526 9.14 7.49 26.99
C ASP A 526 8.62 6.09 26.59
N ILE A 527 7.76 5.94 25.58
CA ILE A 527 7.16 4.65 25.24
C ILE A 527 8.10 3.77 24.39
N TYR A 528 9.11 4.35 23.75
CA TYR A 528 10.02 3.67 22.81
C TYR A 528 11.47 3.59 23.26
N ARG A 529 11.74 3.38 24.54
CA ARG A 529 13.10 3.06 25.04
C ARG A 529 13.76 1.83 24.38
N LYS A 530 13.02 1.10 23.56
CA LYS A 530 13.52 -0.04 22.75
C LYS A 530 13.88 0.35 21.31
N ASP A 531 13.63 1.59 20.88
CA ASP A 531 14.02 2.06 19.56
C ASP A 531 15.53 2.28 19.53
N THR A 532 16.22 1.63 18.60
CA THR A 532 17.68 1.74 18.42
C THR A 532 18.12 3.18 18.20
N ASN A 533 17.30 4.00 17.56
CA ASN A 533 17.57 5.43 17.35
C ASN A 533 17.60 6.20 18.68
N VAL A 534 16.67 5.94 19.58
CA VAL A 534 16.67 6.55 20.93
C VAL A 534 17.89 6.11 21.72
N LYS A 535 18.26 4.82 21.63
CA LYS A 535 19.43 4.28 22.29
C LYS A 535 20.73 4.96 21.83
N LEU A 536 20.96 5.01 20.52
CA LEU A 536 22.13 5.67 19.93
C LEU A 536 22.22 7.15 20.36
N ARG A 537 21.10 7.87 20.29
CA ARG A 537 21.05 9.29 20.76
C ARG A 537 21.38 9.43 22.21
N MET A 538 20.85 8.56 23.08
CA MET A 538 21.13 8.59 24.52
C MET A 538 22.60 8.29 24.83
N GLU A 539 23.23 7.34 24.13
CA GLU A 539 24.65 7.04 24.27
C GLU A 539 25.51 8.22 23.85
N ILE A 540 25.20 8.89 22.74
CA ILE A 540 25.90 10.09 22.28
C ILE A 540 25.78 11.21 23.32
N VAL A 541 24.57 11.48 23.81
CA VAL A 541 24.34 12.50 24.85
C VAL A 541 25.13 12.19 26.15
N TYR A 542 25.14 10.92 26.56
CA TYR A 542 25.92 10.49 27.75
C TYR A 542 27.39 10.73 27.57
N ILE A 543 27.98 10.36 26.43
CA ILE A 543 29.42 10.58 26.17
C ILE A 543 29.74 12.06 26.12
N CYS A 544 28.96 12.90 25.45
CA CYS A 544 29.15 14.34 25.43
C CYS A 544 29.16 14.91 26.83
N LYS A 545 28.15 14.64 27.65
CA LYS A 545 27.99 15.25 28.98
C LYS A 545 28.94 14.67 30.01
N LYS A 546 29.15 13.35 30.05
CA LYS A 546 29.88 12.69 31.15
C LYS A 546 31.36 12.43 30.86
N LYS A 547 31.73 12.21 29.60
CA LYS A 547 33.08 11.88 29.19
C LYS A 547 33.83 13.11 28.65
N LEU A 548 33.16 13.84 27.75
CA LEU A 548 33.79 15.01 27.10
C LEU A 548 33.56 16.33 27.84
N GLY A 549 32.67 16.36 28.84
CA GLY A 549 32.34 17.60 29.57
C GLY A 549 31.62 18.65 28.70
N ILE A 550 31.05 18.24 27.58
CA ILE A 550 30.36 19.12 26.65
C ILE A 550 28.87 19.15 27.01
N ASP A 551 28.37 20.36 27.29
CA ASP A 551 26.92 20.53 27.45
C ASP A 551 26.20 20.44 26.11
N VAL A 552 25.07 19.74 26.09
CA VAL A 552 24.28 19.52 24.87
C VAL A 552 22.82 19.82 25.11
N TYR A 553 22.21 20.51 24.16
CA TYR A 553 20.78 20.78 24.13
C TYR A 553 20.08 19.76 23.23
N VAL A 554 19.00 19.15 23.70
CA VAL A 554 18.28 18.09 22.97
C VAL A 554 16.82 18.52 22.72
N ASP A 555 16.54 18.93 21.51
CA ASP A 555 15.20 19.36 21.11
C ASP A 555 14.98 19.23 19.59
N TYR A 556 13.76 19.52 19.13
CA TYR A 556 13.42 19.60 17.70
C TYR A 556 13.87 20.93 17.12
N ILE A 557 14.95 20.92 16.34
CA ILE A 557 15.37 22.10 15.56
C ILE A 557 14.51 22.26 14.32
N LEU A 558 14.15 21.12 13.72
CA LEU A 558 13.34 20.98 12.52
C LEU A 558 12.03 20.26 12.86
N PRO A 559 10.90 20.98 13.03
CA PRO A 559 9.63 20.40 13.49
C PRO A 559 9.03 19.32 12.57
N GLN A 560 9.42 19.28 11.30
CA GLN A 560 8.96 18.28 10.34
C GLN A 560 9.61 16.89 10.51
N TYR A 561 10.63 16.78 11.36
CA TYR A 561 11.27 15.51 11.69
C TYR A 561 10.75 14.96 13.03
N SER A 562 10.64 13.64 13.14
CA SER A 562 10.09 12.98 14.33
C SER A 562 11.13 12.69 15.41
N THR A 563 12.39 13.06 15.21
CA THR A 563 13.50 12.81 16.13
C THR A 563 14.09 14.12 16.61
N ARG A 564 14.39 14.20 17.92
CA ARG A 564 15.09 15.34 18.49
C ARG A 564 16.53 15.40 18.01
N ASP A 565 17.04 16.59 17.84
CA ASP A 565 18.42 16.87 17.46
C ASP A 565 19.29 17.09 18.70
N ILE A 566 20.58 16.80 18.59
CA ILE A 566 21.57 17.05 19.66
C ILE A 566 22.41 18.26 19.21
N VAL A 567 22.26 19.37 19.91
CA VAL A 567 22.92 20.64 19.55
C VAL A 567 24.05 20.94 20.52
N ILE A 568 25.15 21.39 19.97
CA ILE A 568 26.36 21.82 20.69
C ILE A 568 26.69 23.23 20.25
N GLY A 569 27.01 24.11 21.22
CA GLY A 569 27.56 25.43 20.96
C GLY A 569 29.05 25.46 21.31
N MET A 570 29.85 26.07 20.44
CA MET A 570 31.28 26.32 20.65
C MET A 570 31.57 27.80 20.46
N ASP A 571 32.53 28.32 21.26
CA ASP A 571 33.07 29.67 21.05
C ASP A 571 34.03 29.71 19.84
N THR A 572 34.56 30.85 19.54
CA THR A 572 35.54 31.07 18.46
C THR A 572 36.84 30.28 18.67
N CYS A 573 37.16 29.92 19.92
CA CYS A 573 38.33 29.13 20.30
C CYS A 573 38.06 27.65 20.40
N ASN A 574 36.87 27.19 19.96
CA ASN A 574 36.37 25.82 20.03
C ASN A 574 36.15 25.28 21.47
N ASN A 575 35.91 26.17 22.44
CA ASN A 575 35.53 25.74 23.79
C ASN A 575 33.98 25.56 23.84
N PRO A 576 33.46 24.48 24.47
CA PRO A 576 32.03 24.30 24.65
C PRO A 576 31.40 25.40 25.50
N ILE A 577 30.24 25.89 25.06
CA ILE A 577 29.46 26.91 25.77
C ILE A 577 28.05 26.41 26.07
N LYS A 578 27.44 26.95 27.12
CA LYS A 578 26.05 26.64 27.46
C LYS A 578 25.10 27.39 26.52
N ILE A 579 24.21 26.65 25.86
CA ILE A 579 23.30 27.17 24.86
C ILE A 579 21.80 27.01 25.23
N ASP A 580 21.53 26.36 26.39
CA ASP A 580 20.15 26.05 26.81
C ASP A 580 19.26 27.30 26.89
N SER A 581 19.78 28.39 27.50
CA SER A 581 19.02 29.63 27.63
C SER A 581 18.69 30.28 26.29
N ILE A 582 19.56 30.14 25.29
CA ILE A 582 19.36 30.71 23.96
C ILE A 582 18.27 29.93 23.21
N LEU A 583 18.42 28.61 23.15
CA LEU A 583 17.51 27.77 22.38
C LEU A 583 16.14 27.55 23.05
N SER A 584 16.10 27.58 24.40
CA SER A 584 14.82 27.49 25.14
C SER A 584 14.02 28.80 25.11
N ALA A 585 14.65 29.95 24.85
CA ALA A 585 13.95 31.21 24.62
C ALA A 585 13.21 31.25 23.26
N MET A 586 13.59 30.39 22.29
CA MET A 586 12.92 30.32 21.03
C MET A 586 11.57 29.63 21.18
N PRO A 587 10.53 30.00 20.37
CA PRO A 587 9.20 29.43 20.49
C PRO A 587 9.22 27.90 20.37
N THR A 588 8.45 27.24 21.22
CA THR A 588 8.26 25.78 21.14
C THR A 588 7.61 25.38 19.82
N ASN A 589 8.03 24.24 19.26
CA ASN A 589 7.51 23.72 17.99
C ASN A 589 7.77 24.59 16.77
N SER A 590 8.63 25.61 16.86
CA SER A 590 9.03 26.43 15.70
C SER A 590 10.33 25.91 15.06
N ILE A 591 10.61 26.39 13.85
CA ILE A 591 11.91 26.23 13.20
C ILE A 591 12.89 27.11 13.99
N LYS A 592 13.93 26.50 14.55
CA LYS A 592 14.93 27.20 15.35
C LYS A 592 16.12 27.60 14.49
N SER A 593 16.16 28.87 14.06
CA SER A 593 17.27 29.41 13.28
C SER A 593 18.25 30.13 14.16
N VAL A 594 19.56 29.92 13.94
CA VAL A 594 20.66 30.62 14.59
C VAL A 594 21.42 31.50 13.58
N ASN A 595 20.89 31.68 12.39
CA ASN A 595 21.48 32.48 11.34
C ASN A 595 21.13 33.97 11.51
N ASN A 596 21.47 34.56 12.67
CA ASN A 596 21.37 35.98 12.96
C ASN A 596 22.71 36.54 13.41
N ASP A 597 22.92 37.85 13.32
CA ASP A 597 24.23 38.46 13.56
C ASP A 597 24.72 38.32 15.03
N GLU A 598 23.79 38.26 15.98
CA GLU A 598 24.13 38.08 17.41
C GLU A 598 24.64 36.66 17.70
N LEU A 599 24.09 35.65 17.02
CA LEU A 599 24.41 34.26 17.24
C LEU A 599 25.54 33.73 16.34
N LYS A 600 25.98 34.48 15.34
CA LYS A 600 27.09 34.10 14.43
C LYS A 600 28.45 33.95 15.13
N ARG A 601 28.59 34.49 16.35
CA ARG A 601 29.84 34.35 17.16
C ARG A 601 29.95 32.94 17.75
N ILE A 602 28.88 32.18 17.76
CA ILE A 602 28.83 30.82 18.27
C ILE A 602 28.91 29.87 17.09
N LYS A 603 29.79 28.89 17.15
CA LYS A 603 29.81 27.75 16.19
C LYS A 603 28.77 26.76 16.63
N TRP A 604 27.66 26.69 15.90
CA TRP A 604 26.55 25.80 16.18
C TRP A 604 26.76 24.46 15.48
N LYS A 605 26.86 23.38 16.23
CA LYS A 605 27.00 22.02 15.68
C LYS A 605 25.79 21.17 16.05
N VAL A 606 25.27 20.39 15.09
CA VAL A 606 24.14 19.47 15.31
C VAL A 606 24.56 18.06 14.99
N ILE A 607 24.51 17.16 15.96
CA ILE A 607 24.78 15.74 15.74
C ILE A 607 23.51 15.09 15.20
N VAL A 608 23.65 14.49 14.00
CA VAL A 608 22.61 13.76 13.29
C VAL A 608 22.94 12.27 13.34
N PRO A 609 22.26 11.48 14.19
CA PRO A 609 22.46 10.02 14.22
C PRO A 609 21.94 9.38 12.93
N ILE A 610 22.78 8.61 12.25
CA ILE A 610 22.49 7.91 11.01
C ILE A 610 22.38 6.42 11.30
N MET A 611 21.16 5.90 11.24
CA MET A 611 20.89 4.48 11.46
C MET A 611 21.32 3.64 10.24
N VAL A 612 21.79 2.43 10.47
CA VAL A 612 22.11 1.46 9.40
C VAL A 612 20.94 1.31 8.43
N LEU A 613 19.74 1.36 8.97
CA LEU A 613 18.50 1.23 8.20
C LEU A 613 18.24 2.35 7.19
N ILE A 614 19.01 3.45 7.20
CA ILE A 614 18.85 4.57 6.24
C ILE A 614 19.98 4.65 5.21
N LYS A 615 20.90 3.72 5.21
CA LYS A 615 21.88 3.55 4.14
C LYS A 615 21.20 3.00 2.89
N VAL A 616 21.56 3.52 1.72
CA VAL A 616 21.11 2.99 0.43
C VAL A 616 22.02 1.83 0.03
N SER A 617 21.43 0.74 -0.42
CA SER A 617 22.18 -0.37 -1.00
C SER A 617 22.34 -0.14 -2.50
N GLY A 618 23.55 -0.18 -3.01
CA GLY A 618 23.88 0.06 -4.42
C GLY A 618 24.77 1.29 -4.68
N HIS A 619 24.92 2.17 -3.67
CA HIS A 619 25.95 3.23 -3.66
C HIS A 619 26.27 3.64 -2.20
N ASP A 620 27.31 4.41 -2.00
CA ASP A 620 27.78 4.83 -0.66
C ASP A 620 26.99 5.98 -0.04
N GLY A 621 25.78 6.24 -0.50
CA GLY A 621 24.95 7.33 -0.02
C GLY A 621 23.89 6.88 0.99
N TYR A 622 23.19 7.87 1.52
CA TYR A 622 22.04 7.71 2.40
C TYR A 622 20.77 8.14 1.70
N ILE A 623 19.61 7.70 2.24
CA ILE A 623 18.33 8.14 1.69
C ILE A 623 18.24 9.66 1.67
N GLY A 624 17.64 10.20 0.63
CA GLY A 624 17.55 11.63 0.37
C GLY A 624 16.99 12.48 1.52
N TYR A 625 16.24 11.88 2.46
CA TYR A 625 15.77 12.60 3.67
C TYR A 625 16.89 13.08 4.58
N VAL A 626 17.99 12.35 4.68
CA VAL A 626 19.18 12.77 5.46
C VAL A 626 19.82 13.97 4.80
N GLN A 627 19.99 13.91 3.48
CA GLN A 627 20.58 14.99 2.68
C GLN A 627 19.78 16.28 2.85
N ARG A 628 18.44 16.22 2.72
CA ARG A 628 17.56 17.37 2.98
C ARG A 628 17.72 17.88 4.39
N LYS A 629 17.78 16.99 5.42
CA LYS A 629 17.92 17.40 6.82
C LYS A 629 19.21 18.18 7.04
N CYS A 630 20.36 17.66 6.58
CA CYS A 630 21.65 18.33 6.70
C CYS A 630 21.66 19.68 6.00
N ARG A 631 21.21 19.74 4.75
CA ARG A 631 21.12 21.01 3.99
C ARG A 631 20.24 22.05 4.69
N GLN A 632 19.08 21.64 5.24
CA GLN A 632 18.19 22.56 5.97
C GLN A 632 18.80 23.06 7.27
N LEU A 633 19.55 22.22 7.98
CA LEU A 633 20.32 22.64 9.16
C LEU A 633 21.40 23.68 8.80
N GLU A 634 22.09 23.48 7.68
CA GLU A 634 23.11 24.44 7.19
C GLU A 634 22.49 25.80 6.85
N VAL A 635 21.33 25.82 6.17
CA VAL A 635 20.60 27.08 5.88
C VAL A 635 20.20 27.81 7.17
N LEU A 636 19.90 27.09 8.25
CA LEU A 636 19.52 27.66 9.53
C LEU A 636 20.74 28.10 10.39
N GLY A 637 21.99 27.91 9.90
CA GLY A 637 23.24 28.34 10.56
C GLY A 637 23.91 27.25 11.41
N TYR A 638 23.47 26.00 11.31
CA TYR A 638 24.09 24.87 12.01
C TYR A 638 25.07 24.13 11.11
N THR A 639 26.11 23.53 11.72
CA THR A 639 26.99 22.57 11.06
C THR A 639 26.57 21.16 11.43
N PRO A 640 25.99 20.36 10.52
CA PRO A 640 25.58 18.99 10.80
C PRO A 640 26.81 18.08 10.93
N ILE A 641 26.81 17.23 11.95
CA ILE A 641 27.81 16.18 12.21
C ILE A 641 27.08 14.84 12.14
N THR A 642 27.41 14.01 11.18
CA THR A 642 26.78 12.68 11.04
C THR A 642 27.51 11.64 11.87
N VAL A 643 26.77 10.89 12.70
CA VAL A 643 27.29 9.75 13.48
C VAL A 643 26.62 8.48 12.97
N TYR A 644 27.39 7.57 12.45
CA TYR A 644 26.92 6.35 11.80
C TYR A 644 26.78 5.19 12.77
N GLU A 645 25.59 4.59 12.87
CA GLU A 645 25.27 3.49 13.80
C GLU A 645 26.14 2.26 13.54
N ASP A 646 26.41 1.90 12.28
CA ASP A 646 27.25 0.78 11.92
C ASP A 646 28.68 0.98 12.45
N GLN A 647 29.29 2.13 12.21
CA GLN A 647 30.61 2.46 12.74
C GLN A 647 30.60 2.52 14.27
N TRP A 648 29.57 3.17 14.85
CA TRP A 648 29.42 3.33 16.28
C TRP A 648 29.34 2.02 17.05
N ASN A 649 28.62 1.04 16.54
CA ASN A 649 28.42 -0.25 17.19
C ASN A 649 29.66 -1.16 17.17
N TYR A 650 30.63 -0.91 16.29
CA TYR A 650 31.93 -1.61 16.29
C TYR A 650 32.98 -1.01 17.24
N LEU A 651 32.72 0.16 17.79
CA LEU A 651 33.65 0.84 18.72
C LEU A 651 33.36 0.42 20.17
N ASP A 652 34.40 0.22 20.96
CA ASP A 652 34.30 0.14 22.40
C ASP A 652 34.08 1.55 23.02
N GLU A 653 33.82 1.62 24.32
CA GLU A 653 33.50 2.91 24.98
C GLU A 653 34.58 3.96 24.83
N GLU A 654 35.85 3.57 24.89
CA GLU A 654 36.98 4.51 24.78
C GLU A 654 37.14 5.04 23.36
N ASN A 655 36.98 4.16 22.37
CA ASN A 655 37.03 4.55 20.96
C ASN A 655 35.80 5.34 20.54
N LYS A 656 34.60 5.10 21.10
CA LYS A 656 33.43 5.96 20.93
C LYS A 656 33.69 7.40 21.38
N GLU A 657 34.35 7.58 22.52
CA GLU A 657 34.72 8.91 23.02
C GLU A 657 35.69 9.62 22.07
N LYS A 658 36.77 8.93 21.66
CA LYS A 658 37.76 9.46 20.70
C LYS A 658 37.11 9.82 19.36
N TYR A 659 36.27 8.94 18.82
CA TYR A 659 35.55 9.14 17.57
C TYR A 659 34.64 10.38 17.62
N LEU A 660 33.82 10.49 18.68
CA LEU A 660 32.93 11.63 18.85
C LEU A 660 33.69 12.94 19.05
N LYS A 661 34.75 12.92 19.86
CA LYS A 661 35.63 14.06 20.06
C LYS A 661 36.25 14.52 18.74
N GLN A 662 36.76 13.60 17.94
CA GLN A 662 37.34 13.92 16.63
C GLN A 662 36.29 14.61 15.73
N LEU A 663 35.06 14.06 15.61
CA LEU A 663 34.01 14.65 14.80
C LEU A 663 33.58 16.05 15.30
N ILE A 664 33.50 16.24 16.61
CA ILE A 664 33.07 17.52 17.19
C ILE A 664 34.14 18.61 16.99
N TYR A 665 35.43 18.28 17.14
CA TYR A 665 36.52 19.25 17.05
C TYR A 665 37.14 19.37 15.65
N GLN A 666 36.79 18.48 14.73
CA GLN A 666 37.19 18.61 13.33
C GLN A 666 36.52 19.86 12.75
N ASP A 667 37.30 20.79 12.23
CA ASP A 667 36.79 21.86 11.39
C ASP A 667 36.41 21.20 10.06
N ILE A 668 35.15 20.81 9.92
CA ILE A 668 34.60 20.33 8.66
C ILE A 668 34.58 21.56 7.75
N LYS A 669 35.59 21.71 6.89
CA LYS A 669 35.44 22.53 5.69
C LYS A 669 34.18 21.97 5.03
N SER A 670 33.22 22.83 4.71
CA SER A 670 32.02 22.49 3.98
C SER A 670 32.43 21.70 2.71
N ASN A 671 32.56 20.39 2.84
CA ASN A 671 32.57 19.55 1.68
C ASN A 671 31.12 19.63 1.19
N SER A 672 30.88 20.53 0.24
CA SER A 672 29.80 20.39 -0.71
C SER A 672 29.73 18.90 -1.02
N PHE A 673 28.59 18.28 -0.72
CA PHE A 673 28.33 16.91 -1.13
C PHE A 673 28.42 16.88 -2.67
N GLU A 674 29.61 16.62 -3.22
CA GLU A 674 29.84 16.27 -4.61
C GLU A 674 29.36 14.84 -4.87
#